data_5066e87f471b56111bf37ba4529dc337
#
_entry.id   5066e87f471b56111bf37ba4529dc337
#
_cell.length_a   1.000
_cell.length_b   1.000
_cell.length_c   1.000
_cell.angle_alpha   90.00
_cell.angle_beta   90.00
_cell.angle_gamma   90.00
#
_symmetry.space_group_name_H-M   'P 1'
#
loop_
_entity.id
_entity.type
_entity.pdbx_description
1 polymer ?
#
loop_
_entity_poly.entity_id
_entity_poly.type
_entity_poly.pdbx_seq_one_letter_code
_entity_poly.pdbx_strand_id
1 'polypeptide(L)'
;MCATLHISIFLSNLVCKTCKVLNQELMANIYSDRIEALRGLMARNGWDAVVISGSDPHASEYPAPRWQQVRWLTGFTGEAGDVVVTMNHAGLWTDSRYFIQAQTQLEGTGVELHKTRVPGEVPIPQWLSENARVVALDGLCWNVDAVKEIESAMSASLEEYREEGAPAYSVVDEPDMMDALWEDRPWTPVTPVTTLDVDCFGGTQRAEKISWLRKWMLLNDAEAVLLTSLDEIAWLLNVRGSDIEYNPLVISYLIVTQDYVKWFVKKPSFAGELDPDTADSFTELSEDGVDIEDYDAIYSGLADLGNECSGVFVDPSTLNHHIYNCICDTFPAESVVFGKSPVILEKSVKTESEIEHLRQTYVEDGVAVERFLHWLETEVATGRDVSEWEASERLTAFRAEILGYRGNSFENISAYGPGAALPHYSTPREGSAVIRPCGLYLVDSGGQYLTGTTDITRTVPMGPCTALEKEDYTLVLKGMIALSMAVFPRGTTGHHLDVLARMPLWRAKRNFGHGTGHGIGYYLCVHEGPQSIRWQYNPQPLLPGMVTSNEPGLYREGMHGIRHENIVLCREAGSSEFGDWLEFETLTCCHIDTSALLPELLSSDELAWLNAYNEHVYSTLAPLLPSDTALWLRDKTLPVES
;
A
#
# COMPACT_ATOMS: atom_id res chain seq x y z
N MET A 1 -17.53 14.62 49.21
CA MET A 1 -16.44 14.04 48.39
C MET A 1 -16.90 13.58 47.01
N CYS A 2 -18.00 12.85 46.83
CA CYS A 2 -18.47 12.44 45.49
C CYS A 2 -18.85 13.58 44.54
N ALA A 3 -19.49 14.65 45.01
CA ALA A 3 -19.92 15.76 44.17
C ALA A 3 -18.74 16.57 43.58
N THR A 4 -17.66 16.72 44.34
CA THR A 4 -16.46 17.46 43.91
C THR A 4 -15.67 16.71 42.85
N LEU A 5 -15.67 15.38 42.92
CA LEU A 5 -15.01 14.53 41.91
C LEU A 5 -15.75 14.55 40.57
N HIS A 6 -17.09 14.52 40.59
CA HIS A 6 -17.92 14.62 39.38
C HIS A 6 -17.79 15.96 38.67
N ILE A 7 -17.68 17.05 39.41
CA ILE A 7 -17.48 18.40 38.85
C ILE A 7 -16.08 18.54 38.25
N SER A 8 -15.05 17.96 38.86
CA SER A 8 -13.68 18.01 38.35
C SER A 8 -13.54 17.18 37.05
N ILE A 9 -14.16 16.00 36.97
CA ILE A 9 -14.17 15.17 35.76
C ILE A 9 -14.98 15.84 34.63
N PHE A 10 -16.11 16.48 34.97
CA PHE A 10 -16.93 17.22 34.01
C PHE A 10 -16.20 18.46 33.46
N LEU A 11 -15.50 19.20 34.32
CA LEU A 11 -14.69 20.36 33.92
C LEU A 11 -13.45 19.94 33.08
N SER A 12 -12.77 18.86 33.44
CA SER A 12 -11.65 18.36 32.66
C SER A 12 -12.07 17.85 31.27
N ASN A 13 -13.22 17.16 31.18
CA ASN A 13 -13.80 16.74 29.90
C ASN A 13 -14.30 17.93 29.06
N LEU A 14 -14.83 18.98 29.70
CA LEU A 14 -15.27 20.20 29.02
C LEU A 14 -14.08 21.00 28.48
N VAL A 15 -13.01 21.14 29.27
CA VAL A 15 -11.75 21.78 28.85
C VAL A 15 -11.09 20.98 27.71
N CYS A 16 -11.04 19.65 27.80
CA CYS A 16 -10.51 18.81 26.74
C CYS A 16 -11.31 18.91 25.42
N LYS A 17 -12.67 18.91 25.52
CA LYS A 17 -13.52 19.10 24.33
C LYS A 17 -13.36 20.50 23.72
N THR A 18 -13.30 21.55 24.55
CA THR A 18 -13.12 22.93 24.08
C THR A 18 -11.74 23.11 23.43
N CYS A 19 -10.66 22.52 23.98
CA CYS A 19 -9.34 22.53 23.37
C CYS A 19 -9.32 21.79 22.04
N LYS A 20 -9.99 20.64 21.95
CA LYS A 20 -10.09 19.90 20.68
C LYS A 20 -10.83 20.70 19.61
N VAL A 21 -11.95 21.32 19.93
CA VAL A 21 -12.71 22.16 19.00
C VAL A 21 -11.88 23.38 18.55
N LEU A 22 -11.20 24.05 19.46
CA LEU A 22 -10.33 25.20 19.13
C LEU A 22 -9.16 24.80 18.26
N ASN A 23 -8.53 23.63 18.52
CA ASN A 23 -7.47 23.10 17.64
C ASN A 23 -8.02 22.73 16.27
N GLN A 24 -9.20 22.14 16.18
CA GLN A 24 -9.81 21.77 14.90
C GLN A 24 -10.18 23.02 14.08
N GLU A 25 -10.76 24.04 14.69
CA GLU A 25 -11.01 25.33 14.02
C GLU A 25 -9.71 26.03 13.58
N LEU A 26 -8.66 26.00 14.42
CA LEU A 26 -7.36 26.58 14.06
C LEU A 26 -6.73 25.86 12.87
N MET A 27 -6.75 24.52 12.86
CA MET A 27 -6.23 23.73 11.76
C MET A 27 -7.05 23.93 10.48
N ALA A 28 -8.38 23.97 10.57
CA ALA A 28 -9.25 24.24 9.43
C ALA A 28 -8.95 25.62 8.79
N ASN A 29 -8.66 26.65 9.58
CA ASN A 29 -8.24 27.96 9.09
C ASN A 29 -6.89 27.89 8.36
N ILE A 30 -5.92 27.12 8.86
CA ILE A 30 -4.61 26.93 8.21
C ILE A 30 -4.78 26.33 6.81
N TYR A 31 -5.61 25.30 6.65
CA TYR A 31 -5.84 24.67 5.35
C TYR A 31 -6.59 25.60 4.40
N SER A 32 -7.57 26.34 4.87
CA SER A 32 -8.26 27.37 4.10
C SER A 32 -7.29 28.45 3.61
N ASP A 33 -6.38 28.93 4.47
CA ASP A 33 -5.36 29.92 4.10
C ASP A 33 -4.39 29.39 3.03
N ARG A 34 -4.01 28.09 3.11
CA ARG A 34 -3.16 27.44 2.11
C ARG A 34 -3.84 27.34 0.74
N ILE A 35 -5.14 27.01 0.72
CA ILE A 35 -5.94 27.00 -0.50
C ILE A 35 -6.04 28.41 -1.11
N GLU A 36 -6.24 29.45 -0.31
CA GLU A 36 -6.24 30.84 -0.79
C GLU A 36 -4.87 31.27 -1.32
N ALA A 37 -3.78 30.83 -0.69
CA ALA A 37 -2.43 31.07 -1.21
C ALA A 37 -2.20 30.39 -2.58
N LEU A 38 -2.71 29.16 -2.76
CA LEU A 38 -2.67 28.46 -4.04
C LEU A 38 -3.52 29.18 -5.10
N ARG A 39 -4.72 29.66 -4.77
CA ARG A 39 -5.54 30.51 -5.63
C ARG A 39 -4.81 31.77 -6.06
N GLY A 40 -4.06 32.38 -5.14
CA GLY A 40 -3.19 33.52 -5.43
C GLY A 40 -2.08 33.17 -6.44
N LEU A 41 -1.51 31.98 -6.39
CA LEU A 41 -0.53 31.47 -7.37
C LEU A 41 -1.21 31.26 -8.73
N MET A 42 -2.38 30.60 -8.74
CA MET A 42 -3.19 30.37 -9.95
C MET A 42 -3.51 31.65 -10.68
N ALA A 43 -3.98 32.67 -9.96
CA ALA A 43 -4.33 33.97 -10.53
C ALA A 43 -3.13 34.68 -11.17
N ARG A 44 -1.92 34.54 -10.61
CA ARG A 44 -0.69 35.14 -11.19
C ARG A 44 -0.26 34.46 -12.48
N ASN A 45 -0.51 33.14 -12.58
CA ASN A 45 -0.08 32.33 -13.74
C ASN A 45 -1.19 32.13 -14.78
N GLY A 46 -2.42 32.56 -14.50
CA GLY A 46 -3.56 32.37 -15.38
C GLY A 46 -4.06 30.94 -15.48
N TRP A 47 -3.92 30.15 -14.41
CA TRP A 47 -4.44 28.80 -14.32
C TRP A 47 -5.89 28.80 -13.83
N ASP A 48 -6.76 28.03 -14.50
CA ASP A 48 -8.16 27.88 -14.08
C ASP A 48 -8.30 26.83 -12.97
N ALA A 49 -7.48 25.78 -13.05
CA ALA A 49 -7.42 24.72 -12.05
C ALA A 49 -5.98 24.30 -11.78
N VAL A 50 -5.73 23.82 -10.55
CA VAL A 50 -4.52 23.10 -10.17
C VAL A 50 -4.92 21.73 -9.67
N VAL A 51 -4.20 20.69 -10.08
CA VAL A 51 -4.39 19.31 -9.63
C VAL A 51 -3.17 18.88 -8.84
N ILE A 52 -3.38 18.53 -7.56
CA ILE A 52 -2.35 18.07 -6.64
C ILE A 52 -2.51 16.57 -6.44
N SER A 53 -1.48 15.82 -6.78
CA SER A 53 -1.44 14.36 -6.60
C SER A 53 -1.10 13.95 -5.17
N GLY A 54 -1.66 12.82 -4.73
CA GLY A 54 -1.24 12.10 -3.53
C GLY A 54 -0.01 11.21 -3.75
N SER A 55 0.61 11.24 -4.95
CA SER A 55 1.76 10.40 -5.33
C SER A 55 3.07 11.21 -5.35
N ASP A 56 4.18 10.51 -5.61
CA ASP A 56 5.54 11.06 -5.77
C ASP A 56 6.08 10.83 -7.20
N PRO A 57 7.33 11.26 -7.53
CA PRO A 57 7.91 11.09 -8.86
C PRO A 57 8.09 9.64 -9.34
N HIS A 58 7.90 8.68 -8.47
CA HIS A 58 8.12 7.25 -8.72
C HIS A 58 6.84 6.42 -8.60
N ALA A 59 5.68 7.08 -8.46
CA ALA A 59 4.37 6.46 -8.25
C ALA A 59 4.33 5.56 -6.99
N SER A 60 5.06 5.95 -5.94
CA SER A 60 5.07 5.23 -4.66
C SER A 60 3.71 5.33 -3.97
N GLU A 61 3.25 4.23 -3.36
CA GLU A 61 2.03 4.21 -2.55
C GLU A 61 2.19 5.05 -1.26
N TYR A 62 3.38 4.99 -0.65
CA TYR A 62 3.75 5.78 0.53
C TYR A 62 4.74 6.88 0.11
N PRO A 63 4.27 8.06 -0.33
CA PRO A 63 5.16 9.12 -0.76
C PRO A 63 5.96 9.66 0.44
N ALA A 64 7.25 9.90 0.23
CA ALA A 64 8.10 10.51 1.24
C ALA A 64 7.55 11.89 1.65
N PRO A 65 7.90 12.42 2.85
CA PRO A 65 7.30 13.64 3.41
C PRO A 65 7.30 14.86 2.48
N ARG A 66 8.30 14.97 1.58
CA ARG A 66 8.37 16.03 0.58
C ARG A 66 7.14 16.06 -0.34
N TRP A 67 6.59 14.91 -0.66
CA TRP A 67 5.48 14.76 -1.61
C TRP A 67 4.13 14.51 -0.94
N GLN A 68 4.02 14.62 0.38
CA GLN A 68 2.73 14.58 1.09
C GLN A 68 1.95 15.90 0.93
N GLN A 69 1.81 16.37 -0.30
CA GLN A 69 1.24 17.65 -0.68
C GLN A 69 -0.26 17.73 -0.34
N VAL A 70 -1.00 16.65 -0.59
CA VAL A 70 -2.44 16.54 -0.25
C VAL A 70 -2.64 16.72 1.24
N ARG A 71 -1.84 16.04 2.07
CA ARG A 71 -1.87 16.17 3.52
C ARG A 71 -1.55 17.60 3.97
N TRP A 72 -0.50 18.21 3.40
CA TRP A 72 -0.14 19.57 3.74
C TRP A 72 -1.24 20.55 3.35
N LEU A 73 -1.85 20.42 2.17
CA LEU A 73 -2.84 21.35 1.65
C LEU A 73 -4.21 21.23 2.35
N THR A 74 -4.64 20.03 2.72
CA THR A 74 -6.03 19.76 3.16
C THR A 74 -6.15 19.21 4.57
N GLY A 75 -5.07 18.68 5.15
CA GLY A 75 -5.10 17.93 6.40
C GLY A 75 -5.57 16.47 6.27
N PHE A 76 -5.91 16.02 5.08
CA PHE A 76 -6.25 14.62 4.82
C PHE A 76 -4.99 13.75 4.93
N THR A 77 -5.06 12.73 5.78
CA THR A 77 -3.92 11.84 6.08
C THR A 77 -4.03 10.46 5.46
N GLY A 78 -5.05 10.20 4.64
CA GLY A 78 -5.17 8.95 3.89
C GLY A 78 -4.12 8.86 2.78
N GLU A 79 -3.74 7.65 2.42
CA GLU A 79 -2.67 7.35 1.47
C GLU A 79 -3.09 7.50 -0.01
N ALA A 80 -4.40 7.50 -0.27
CA ALA A 80 -4.93 7.65 -1.63
C ALA A 80 -5.90 8.83 -1.71
N GLY A 81 -5.54 9.84 -2.49
CA GLY A 81 -6.41 10.98 -2.74
C GLY A 81 -5.70 12.05 -3.56
N ASP A 82 -6.44 12.65 -4.49
CA ASP A 82 -5.99 13.77 -5.32
C ASP A 82 -6.88 14.98 -5.08
N VAL A 83 -6.31 16.17 -5.17
CA VAL A 83 -7.02 17.42 -4.91
C VAL A 83 -7.10 18.25 -6.17
N VAL A 84 -8.30 18.78 -6.46
CA VAL A 84 -8.49 19.79 -7.48
C VAL A 84 -8.89 21.10 -6.82
N VAL A 85 -8.19 22.17 -7.15
CA VAL A 85 -8.49 23.53 -6.71
C VAL A 85 -8.77 24.42 -7.92
N THR A 86 -9.88 25.15 -7.88
CA THR A 86 -10.20 26.27 -8.78
C THR A 86 -10.42 27.54 -7.97
N MET A 87 -10.71 28.64 -8.64
CA MET A 87 -11.01 29.91 -7.94
C MET A 87 -12.22 29.82 -7.01
N ASN A 88 -13.16 28.90 -7.27
CA ASN A 88 -14.42 28.80 -6.55
C ASN A 88 -14.67 27.44 -5.89
N HIS A 89 -13.82 26.45 -6.14
CA HIS A 89 -13.96 25.09 -5.63
C HIS A 89 -12.63 24.56 -5.11
N ALA A 90 -12.68 23.68 -4.13
CA ALA A 90 -11.59 22.81 -3.71
C ALA A 90 -12.19 21.45 -3.36
N GLY A 91 -11.73 20.39 -3.98
CA GLY A 91 -12.25 19.03 -3.79
C GLY A 91 -11.16 18.00 -3.63
N LEU A 92 -11.40 17.01 -2.77
CA LEU A 92 -10.57 15.83 -2.59
C LEU A 92 -11.29 14.61 -3.19
N TRP A 93 -10.68 13.95 -4.17
CA TRP A 93 -11.13 12.67 -4.72
C TRP A 93 -10.38 11.53 -4.04
N THR A 94 -11.13 10.68 -3.32
CA THR A 94 -10.54 9.51 -2.65
C THR A 94 -11.45 8.29 -2.79
N ASP A 95 -10.97 7.10 -2.42
CA ASP A 95 -11.71 5.84 -2.56
C ASP A 95 -12.37 5.36 -1.25
N SER A 96 -13.10 4.25 -1.34
CA SER A 96 -13.97 3.76 -0.27
C SER A 96 -13.24 3.40 1.03
N ARG A 97 -11.94 3.23 1.04
CA ARG A 97 -11.14 2.97 2.24
C ARG A 97 -11.12 4.19 3.17
N TYR A 98 -11.25 5.40 2.60
CA TYR A 98 -11.04 6.67 3.30
C TYR A 98 -12.28 7.56 3.40
N PHE A 99 -13.47 7.18 2.90
CA PHE A 99 -14.64 8.07 2.90
C PHE A 99 -15.00 8.64 4.27
N ILE A 100 -15.01 7.81 5.31
CA ILE A 100 -15.37 8.22 6.67
C ILE A 100 -14.26 9.12 7.25
N GLN A 101 -13.00 8.75 7.04
CA GLN A 101 -11.85 9.53 7.49
C GLN A 101 -11.81 10.89 6.83
N ALA A 102 -11.92 10.96 5.50
CA ALA A 102 -11.94 12.19 4.74
C ALA A 102 -13.09 13.10 5.16
N GLN A 103 -14.31 12.57 5.33
CA GLN A 103 -15.46 13.35 5.79
C GLN A 103 -15.20 14.03 7.13
N THR A 104 -14.50 13.34 8.05
CA THR A 104 -14.16 13.89 9.37
C THR A 104 -13.02 14.90 9.29
N GLN A 105 -11.98 14.61 8.52
CA GLN A 105 -10.77 15.43 8.46
C GLN A 105 -10.95 16.72 7.64
N LEU A 106 -11.84 16.70 6.65
CA LEU A 106 -12.14 17.85 5.81
C LEU A 106 -13.17 18.82 6.43
N GLU A 107 -13.78 18.46 7.56
CA GLU A 107 -14.79 19.31 8.21
C GLU A 107 -14.21 20.70 8.54
N GLY A 108 -14.83 21.76 8.00
CA GLY A 108 -14.45 23.16 8.20
C GLY A 108 -13.26 23.65 7.36
N THR A 109 -12.59 22.80 6.58
CA THR A 109 -11.43 23.19 5.73
C THR A 109 -11.84 23.92 4.46
N GLY A 110 -13.10 23.81 4.02
CA GLY A 110 -13.58 24.31 2.74
C GLY A 110 -13.28 23.40 1.55
N VAL A 111 -12.75 22.17 1.81
CA VAL A 111 -12.51 21.13 0.80
C VAL A 111 -13.69 20.17 0.79
N GLU A 112 -14.27 19.94 -0.40
CA GLU A 112 -15.38 19.02 -0.62
C GLU A 112 -14.87 17.59 -0.86
N LEU A 113 -15.55 16.58 -0.30
CA LEU A 113 -15.24 15.17 -0.52
C LEU A 113 -15.94 14.66 -1.78
N HIS A 114 -15.16 14.16 -2.75
CA HIS A 114 -15.62 13.43 -3.92
C HIS A 114 -15.26 11.94 -3.77
N LYS A 115 -16.27 11.08 -3.89
CA LYS A 115 -16.16 9.63 -3.65
C LYS A 115 -15.86 8.91 -4.97
N THR A 116 -14.62 8.52 -5.22
CA THR A 116 -14.26 7.82 -6.46
C THR A 116 -14.95 6.46 -6.57
N ARG A 117 -15.27 6.05 -7.80
CA ARG A 117 -15.88 4.74 -8.11
C ARG A 117 -17.25 4.51 -7.48
N VAL A 118 -17.94 5.57 -7.09
CA VAL A 118 -19.34 5.53 -6.63
C VAL A 118 -20.24 5.95 -7.79
N PRO A 119 -21.34 5.22 -8.09
CA PRO A 119 -22.24 5.61 -9.17
C PRO A 119 -22.80 7.03 -8.99
N GLY A 120 -22.64 7.86 -10.00
CA GLY A 120 -23.07 9.26 -10.01
C GLY A 120 -22.00 10.27 -9.59
N GLU A 121 -20.87 9.84 -9.10
CA GLU A 121 -19.71 10.71 -8.84
C GLU A 121 -18.90 10.94 -10.12
N VAL A 122 -18.40 12.16 -10.29
CA VAL A 122 -17.66 12.58 -11.48
C VAL A 122 -16.14 12.42 -11.24
N PRO A 123 -15.42 11.67 -12.08
CA PRO A 123 -13.96 11.53 -11.95
C PRO A 123 -13.25 12.84 -12.35
N ILE A 124 -12.04 13.03 -11.83
CA ILE A 124 -11.22 14.24 -12.05
C ILE A 124 -11.13 14.64 -13.55
N PRO A 125 -10.79 13.74 -14.50
CA PRO A 125 -10.69 14.13 -15.90
C PRO A 125 -11.97 14.73 -16.47
N GLN A 126 -13.12 14.10 -16.19
CA GLN A 126 -14.41 14.63 -16.63
C GLN A 126 -14.75 15.93 -15.90
N TRP A 127 -14.52 16.03 -14.59
CA TRP A 127 -14.81 17.23 -13.81
C TRP A 127 -14.00 18.43 -14.33
N LEU A 128 -12.72 18.23 -14.63
CA LEU A 128 -11.85 19.26 -15.21
C LEU A 128 -12.33 19.71 -16.59
N SER A 129 -12.77 18.79 -17.44
CA SER A 129 -13.25 19.12 -18.78
C SER A 129 -14.48 20.04 -18.80
N GLU A 130 -15.27 19.99 -17.72
CA GLU A 130 -16.47 20.82 -17.53
C GLU A 130 -16.16 22.17 -16.85
N ASN A 131 -15.05 22.27 -16.07
CA ASN A 131 -14.82 23.39 -15.15
C ASN A 131 -13.52 24.19 -15.40
N ALA A 132 -12.61 23.74 -16.27
CA ALA A 132 -11.33 24.39 -16.49
C ALA A 132 -10.91 24.38 -17.98
N ARG A 133 -10.06 25.32 -18.38
CA ARG A 133 -9.40 25.36 -19.68
C ARG A 133 -7.89 25.26 -19.56
N VAL A 134 -7.32 25.91 -18.58
CA VAL A 134 -5.89 25.86 -18.27
C VAL A 134 -5.73 25.13 -16.95
N VAL A 135 -5.21 23.90 -17.00
CA VAL A 135 -4.99 23.03 -15.84
C VAL A 135 -3.49 22.93 -15.58
N ALA A 136 -3.04 23.31 -14.41
CA ALA A 136 -1.66 23.11 -13.98
C ALA A 136 -1.54 21.90 -13.06
N LEU A 137 -0.45 21.17 -13.21
CA LEU A 137 -0.09 20.03 -12.35
C LEU A 137 1.43 19.93 -12.19
N ASP A 138 1.88 19.28 -11.13
CA ASP A 138 3.28 18.92 -10.98
C ASP A 138 3.52 17.60 -11.73
N GLY A 139 4.08 17.69 -12.94
CA GLY A 139 4.32 16.55 -13.81
C GLY A 139 5.28 15.51 -13.23
N LEU A 140 6.06 15.85 -12.18
CA LEU A 140 6.85 14.88 -11.43
C LEU A 140 5.95 13.90 -10.64
N CYS A 141 4.79 14.35 -10.16
CA CYS A 141 3.91 13.58 -9.31
C CYS A 141 2.71 12.94 -10.05
N TRP A 142 2.58 13.15 -11.35
CA TRP A 142 1.54 12.60 -12.22
C TRP A 142 2.14 11.67 -13.27
N ASN A 143 1.65 10.44 -13.36
CA ASN A 143 2.10 9.54 -14.41
C ASN A 143 1.48 9.88 -15.78
N VAL A 144 2.11 9.35 -16.82
CA VAL A 144 1.73 9.64 -18.22
C VAL A 144 0.30 9.23 -18.54
N ASP A 145 -0.16 8.07 -18.04
CA ASP A 145 -1.51 7.56 -18.29
C ASP A 145 -2.56 8.51 -17.71
N ALA A 146 -2.39 8.95 -16.47
CA ALA A 146 -3.32 9.86 -15.80
C ALA A 146 -3.40 11.23 -16.48
N VAL A 147 -2.27 11.80 -16.93
CA VAL A 147 -2.27 13.07 -17.66
C VAL A 147 -2.94 12.93 -19.02
N LYS A 148 -2.69 11.83 -19.74
CA LYS A 148 -3.37 11.53 -21.01
C LYS A 148 -4.89 11.34 -20.85
N GLU A 149 -5.36 10.80 -19.73
CA GLU A 149 -6.80 10.72 -19.43
C GLU A 149 -7.40 12.12 -19.25
N ILE A 150 -6.70 13.03 -18.55
CA ILE A 150 -7.13 14.44 -18.40
C ILE A 150 -7.19 15.12 -19.78
N GLU A 151 -6.12 15.03 -20.56
CA GLU A 151 -6.04 15.63 -21.91
C GLU A 151 -7.14 15.08 -22.84
N SER A 152 -7.39 13.77 -22.80
CA SER A 152 -8.42 13.14 -23.61
C SER A 152 -9.82 13.62 -23.25
N ALA A 153 -10.14 13.76 -21.96
CA ALA A 153 -11.42 14.26 -21.49
C ALA A 153 -11.63 15.73 -21.87
N MET A 154 -10.59 16.56 -21.72
CA MET A 154 -10.63 17.97 -22.11
C MET A 154 -10.78 18.15 -23.62
N SER A 155 -10.09 17.31 -24.43
CA SER A 155 -10.21 17.31 -25.89
C SER A 155 -11.62 16.92 -26.37
N ALA A 156 -12.19 15.86 -25.80
CA ALA A 156 -13.53 15.39 -26.13
C ALA A 156 -14.60 16.46 -25.86
N SER A 157 -14.50 17.17 -24.72
CA SER A 157 -15.38 18.27 -24.36
C SER A 157 -15.36 19.40 -25.40
N LEU A 158 -14.20 19.75 -25.97
CA LEU A 158 -14.07 20.78 -27.01
C LEU A 158 -14.76 20.36 -28.32
N GLU A 159 -14.75 19.08 -28.66
CA GLU A 159 -15.44 18.56 -29.87
C GLU A 159 -16.96 18.60 -29.73
N GLU A 160 -17.49 18.34 -28.54
CA GLU A 160 -18.92 18.34 -28.24
C GLU A 160 -19.51 19.77 -28.19
N TYR A 161 -18.77 20.73 -27.63
CA TYR A 161 -19.22 22.11 -27.41
C TYR A 161 -18.58 23.11 -28.39
N ARG A 162 -18.29 22.72 -29.65
CA ARG A 162 -17.68 23.57 -30.68
C ARG A 162 -18.47 24.85 -30.90
N GLU A 163 -18.17 25.88 -30.10
CA GLU A 163 -18.36 27.28 -30.53
C GLU A 163 -17.15 27.70 -31.35
N GLU A 164 -17.37 28.25 -32.57
CA GLU A 164 -16.29 28.80 -33.36
C GLU A 164 -15.58 29.90 -32.54
N GLY A 165 -14.31 29.66 -32.18
CA GLY A 165 -13.47 30.59 -31.42
C GLY A 165 -13.36 30.26 -29.90
N ALA A 166 -13.83 29.13 -29.42
CA ALA A 166 -13.53 28.68 -28.03
C ALA A 166 -12.01 28.58 -27.84
N PRO A 167 -11.45 29.08 -26.72
CA PRO A 167 -10.03 28.94 -26.43
C PRO A 167 -9.65 27.47 -26.31
N ALA A 168 -8.48 27.09 -26.81
CA ALA A 168 -7.92 25.77 -26.63
C ALA A 168 -7.72 25.47 -25.15
N TYR A 169 -7.83 24.20 -24.76
CA TYR A 169 -7.38 23.77 -23.44
C TYR A 169 -5.85 23.64 -23.41
N SER A 170 -5.27 23.69 -22.22
CA SER A 170 -3.87 23.32 -21.99
C SER A 170 -3.68 22.67 -20.63
N VAL A 171 -2.82 21.64 -20.61
CA VAL A 171 -2.23 21.10 -19.39
C VAL A 171 -0.83 21.69 -19.25
N VAL A 172 -0.54 22.32 -18.12
CA VAL A 172 0.73 22.98 -17.82
C VAL A 172 1.49 22.12 -16.83
N ASP A 173 2.67 21.68 -17.22
CA ASP A 173 3.60 20.97 -16.33
C ASP A 173 4.42 22.03 -15.56
N GLU A 174 4.24 22.08 -14.24
CA GLU A 174 4.93 22.98 -13.32
C GLU A 174 5.61 22.16 -12.21
N PRO A 175 6.82 21.64 -12.46
CA PRO A 175 7.52 20.80 -11.49
C PRO A 175 7.78 21.53 -10.17
N ASP A 176 7.59 20.82 -9.05
CA ASP A 176 7.81 21.35 -7.70
C ASP A 176 7.03 22.63 -7.39
N MET A 177 5.86 22.85 -8.03
CA MET A 177 5.06 24.08 -7.84
C MET A 177 4.77 24.41 -6.38
N MET A 178 4.73 23.41 -5.50
CA MET A 178 4.48 23.59 -4.07
C MET A 178 5.63 24.27 -3.32
N ASP A 179 6.84 24.33 -3.88
CA ASP A 179 7.97 25.07 -3.29
C ASP A 179 7.69 26.59 -3.20
N ALA A 180 6.81 27.10 -4.06
CA ALA A 180 6.37 28.50 -4.01
C ALA A 180 5.44 28.83 -2.81
N LEU A 181 4.87 27.81 -2.15
CA LEU A 181 3.85 27.95 -1.10
C LEU A 181 4.26 27.30 0.22
N TRP A 182 4.99 26.22 0.17
CA TRP A 182 5.37 25.40 1.33
C TRP A 182 6.81 25.72 1.76
N GLU A 183 6.98 26.80 2.53
CA GLU A 183 8.30 27.33 2.92
C GLU A 183 9.20 26.32 3.65
N ASP A 184 8.61 25.44 4.48
CA ASP A 184 9.30 24.40 5.25
C ASP A 184 9.14 23.00 4.62
N ARG A 185 8.93 22.93 3.29
CA ARG A 185 8.80 21.67 2.56
C ARG A 185 10.02 20.79 2.82
N PRO A 186 9.81 19.53 3.26
CA PRO A 186 10.92 18.63 3.55
C PRO A 186 11.83 18.41 2.34
N TRP A 187 13.10 18.14 2.61
CA TRP A 187 14.03 17.68 1.58
C TRP A 187 13.72 16.25 1.16
N THR A 188 14.11 15.88 -0.05
CA THR A 188 14.12 14.48 -0.49
C THR A 188 14.94 13.66 0.50
N PRO A 189 14.38 12.58 1.09
CA PRO A 189 15.16 11.73 1.98
C PRO A 189 16.34 11.10 1.23
N VAL A 190 17.42 10.86 1.96
CA VAL A 190 18.60 10.18 1.45
C VAL A 190 19.13 9.30 2.59
N THR A 191 18.95 8.01 2.48
CA THR A 191 19.33 7.03 3.51
C THR A 191 20.48 6.13 3.03
N PRO A 192 21.19 5.43 3.93
CA PRO A 192 22.17 4.44 3.52
C PRO A 192 21.61 3.39 2.57
N VAL A 193 22.42 3.02 1.58
CA VAL A 193 22.10 1.98 0.61
C VAL A 193 22.83 0.70 1.00
N THR A 194 22.10 -0.41 1.00
CA THR A 194 22.67 -1.76 1.22
C THR A 194 22.33 -2.68 0.07
N THR A 195 23.21 -3.60 -0.25
CA THR A 195 22.93 -4.71 -1.18
C THR A 195 22.36 -5.91 -0.41
N LEU A 196 21.46 -6.65 -1.03
CA LEU A 196 20.91 -7.89 -0.50
C LEU A 196 21.79 -9.05 -0.94
N ASP A 197 22.40 -9.76 0.03
CA ASP A 197 23.14 -11.00 -0.20
C ASP A 197 22.16 -12.13 -0.53
N VAL A 198 21.94 -12.37 -1.84
CA VAL A 198 20.97 -13.37 -2.31
C VAL A 198 21.42 -14.82 -2.03
N ASP A 199 22.69 -15.07 -1.81
CA ASP A 199 23.19 -16.39 -1.42
C ASP A 199 22.78 -16.74 0.01
N CYS A 200 22.69 -15.72 0.87
CA CYS A 200 22.25 -15.87 2.27
C CYS A 200 20.73 -15.73 2.44
N PHE A 201 20.10 -14.84 1.70
CA PHE A 201 18.70 -14.43 1.92
C PHE A 201 17.75 -14.80 0.77
N GLY A 202 18.22 -15.52 -0.24
CA GLY A 202 17.40 -15.97 -1.37
C GLY A 202 17.24 -14.93 -2.48
N GLY A 203 16.87 -15.42 -3.64
CA GLY A 203 16.67 -14.61 -4.84
C GLY A 203 17.62 -14.98 -5.97
N THR A 204 17.72 -14.07 -6.94
CA THR A 204 18.55 -14.22 -8.14
C THR A 204 19.65 -13.16 -8.13
N GLN A 205 20.85 -13.53 -8.57
CA GLN A 205 21.99 -12.61 -8.68
C GLN A 205 21.69 -11.45 -9.64
N ARG A 206 22.18 -10.24 -9.32
CA ARG A 206 22.00 -9.01 -10.11
C ARG A 206 22.39 -9.19 -11.57
N ALA A 207 23.55 -9.79 -11.81
CA ALA A 207 24.06 -10.02 -13.16
C ALA A 207 23.13 -10.91 -14.00
N GLU A 208 22.48 -11.91 -13.39
CA GLU A 208 21.52 -12.77 -14.06
C GLU A 208 20.24 -12.01 -14.41
N LYS A 209 19.73 -11.17 -13.49
CA LYS A 209 18.55 -10.34 -13.72
C LYS A 209 18.78 -9.31 -14.84
N ILE A 210 19.94 -8.63 -14.85
CA ILE A 210 20.32 -7.71 -15.92
C ILE A 210 20.45 -8.46 -17.26
N SER A 211 21.07 -9.63 -17.26
CA SER A 211 21.19 -10.49 -18.46
C SER A 211 19.81 -10.93 -18.98
N TRP A 212 18.89 -11.28 -18.06
CA TRP A 212 17.51 -11.60 -18.41
C TRP A 212 16.79 -10.39 -19.05
N LEU A 213 16.90 -9.19 -18.46
CA LEU A 213 16.27 -7.98 -18.99
C LEU A 213 16.84 -7.64 -20.38
N ARG A 214 18.15 -7.70 -20.57
CA ARG A 214 18.79 -7.49 -21.88
C ARG A 214 18.31 -8.49 -22.93
N LYS A 215 18.10 -9.75 -22.57
CA LYS A 215 17.52 -10.76 -23.45
C LYS A 215 16.06 -10.43 -23.79
N TRP A 216 15.28 -9.98 -22.82
CA TRP A 216 13.92 -9.53 -23.06
C TRP A 216 13.91 -8.33 -24.03
N MET A 217 14.82 -7.36 -23.85
CA MET A 217 14.97 -6.21 -24.74
C MET A 217 15.22 -6.64 -26.18
N LEU A 218 16.14 -7.58 -26.41
CA LEU A 218 16.41 -8.12 -27.76
C LEU A 218 15.19 -8.80 -28.39
N LEU A 219 14.36 -9.47 -27.60
CA LEU A 219 13.17 -10.17 -28.09
C LEU A 219 11.99 -9.22 -28.38
N ASN A 220 12.04 -8.00 -27.84
CA ASN A 220 10.99 -6.99 -27.97
C ASN A 220 11.45 -5.74 -28.73
N ASP A 221 12.62 -5.82 -29.42
CA ASP A 221 13.20 -4.71 -30.20
C ASP A 221 13.36 -3.41 -29.39
N ALA A 222 13.64 -3.51 -28.07
CA ALA A 222 13.88 -2.41 -27.18
C ALA A 222 15.39 -2.14 -27.06
N GLU A 223 15.85 -0.95 -27.48
CA GLU A 223 17.26 -0.55 -27.39
C GLU A 223 17.62 -0.09 -25.98
N ALA A 224 16.70 0.59 -25.31
CA ALA A 224 16.82 1.04 -23.93
C ALA A 224 15.54 0.79 -23.16
N VAL A 225 15.66 0.59 -21.84
CA VAL A 225 14.56 0.55 -20.86
C VAL A 225 14.84 1.58 -19.79
N LEU A 226 13.88 2.45 -19.53
CA LEU A 226 13.88 3.34 -18.37
C LEU A 226 12.92 2.78 -17.30
N LEU A 227 13.46 2.44 -16.13
CA LEU A 227 12.68 2.08 -14.95
C LEU A 227 12.57 3.27 -14.00
N THR A 228 11.35 3.53 -13.56
CA THR A 228 11.00 4.62 -12.63
C THR A 228 10.38 4.12 -11.34
N SER A 229 9.85 2.90 -11.31
CA SER A 229 9.29 2.26 -10.11
C SER A 229 10.41 1.80 -9.19
N LEU A 230 10.39 2.29 -7.94
CA LEU A 230 11.49 2.08 -6.98
C LEU A 230 11.66 0.61 -6.60
N ASP A 231 10.58 -0.14 -6.49
CA ASP A 231 10.57 -1.57 -6.16
C ASP A 231 11.14 -2.44 -7.29
N GLU A 232 10.90 -2.05 -8.55
CA GLU A 232 11.48 -2.71 -9.71
C GLU A 232 13.00 -2.48 -9.78
N ILE A 233 13.45 -1.25 -9.54
CA ILE A 233 14.87 -0.90 -9.48
C ILE A 233 15.54 -1.65 -8.32
N ALA A 234 14.93 -1.62 -7.12
CA ALA A 234 15.44 -2.30 -5.94
C ALA A 234 15.55 -3.82 -6.14
N TRP A 235 14.56 -4.44 -6.81
CA TRP A 235 14.59 -5.85 -7.16
C TRP A 235 15.69 -6.15 -8.19
N LEU A 236 15.77 -5.37 -9.29
CA LEU A 236 16.71 -5.63 -10.38
C LEU A 236 18.16 -5.51 -9.91
N LEU A 237 18.47 -4.47 -9.11
CA LEU A 237 19.81 -4.19 -8.59
C LEU A 237 20.13 -4.91 -7.26
N ASN A 238 19.19 -5.60 -6.64
CA ASN A 238 19.32 -6.15 -5.29
C ASN A 238 19.72 -5.10 -4.23
N VAL A 239 19.21 -3.88 -4.34
CA VAL A 239 19.49 -2.79 -3.40
C VAL A 239 18.31 -2.54 -2.46
N ARG A 240 18.64 -2.10 -1.25
CA ARG A 240 17.65 -1.68 -0.24
C ARG A 240 18.08 -0.37 0.40
N GLY A 241 17.12 0.42 0.85
CA GLY A 241 17.30 1.66 1.60
C GLY A 241 16.12 1.93 2.50
N SER A 242 15.95 3.15 2.96
CA SER A 242 14.84 3.54 3.82
C SER A 242 14.33 4.95 3.48
N ASP A 243 14.42 5.34 2.19
CA ASP A 243 13.94 6.64 1.72
C ASP A 243 12.40 6.73 1.78
N ILE A 244 11.73 5.58 1.65
CA ILE A 244 10.28 5.45 1.74
C ILE A 244 9.95 4.76 3.07
N GLU A 245 9.03 5.35 3.83
CA GLU A 245 8.58 4.77 5.09
C GLU A 245 7.93 3.40 4.84
N TYR A 246 8.23 2.40 5.68
CA TYR A 246 7.78 1.01 5.59
C TYR A 246 8.31 0.20 4.39
N ASN A 247 8.74 0.83 3.31
CA ASN A 247 9.25 0.15 2.12
C ASN A 247 10.77 0.28 2.03
N PRO A 248 11.53 -0.82 1.88
CA PRO A 248 12.99 -0.79 1.89
C PRO A 248 13.55 -0.32 0.53
N LEU A 249 13.19 0.89 0.11
CA LEU A 249 13.43 1.45 -1.21
C LEU A 249 14.40 2.63 -1.19
N VAL A 250 15.05 2.86 -2.34
CA VAL A 250 15.95 3.98 -2.60
C VAL A 250 15.37 4.82 -3.74
N ILE A 251 15.19 6.12 -3.51
CA ILE A 251 14.68 7.05 -4.52
C ILE A 251 15.71 7.17 -5.65
N SER A 252 15.35 6.68 -6.86
CA SER A 252 16.27 6.56 -7.98
C SER A 252 15.58 6.34 -9.32
N TYR A 253 16.32 6.54 -10.41
CA TYR A 253 15.98 6.12 -11.77
C TYR A 253 17.01 5.12 -12.29
N LEU A 254 16.63 4.28 -13.24
CA LEU A 254 17.53 3.32 -13.86
C LEU A 254 17.36 3.28 -15.37
N ILE A 255 18.45 3.43 -16.11
CA ILE A 255 18.52 3.20 -17.54
C ILE A 255 19.31 1.93 -17.80
N VAL A 256 18.73 1.02 -18.57
CA VAL A 256 19.39 -0.22 -19.01
C VAL A 256 19.43 -0.25 -20.52
N THR A 257 20.63 -0.45 -21.08
CA THR A 257 20.87 -0.71 -22.50
C THR A 257 21.58 -2.06 -22.68
N GLN A 258 21.87 -2.45 -23.91
CA GLN A 258 22.69 -3.64 -24.17
C GLN A 258 24.13 -3.49 -23.64
N ASP A 259 24.64 -2.26 -23.60
CA ASP A 259 26.05 -1.98 -23.32
C ASP A 259 26.32 -1.53 -21.87
N TYR A 260 25.39 -0.83 -21.23
CA TYR A 260 25.55 -0.29 -19.87
C TYR A 260 24.28 -0.37 -19.02
N VAL A 261 24.45 -0.14 -17.72
CA VAL A 261 23.39 0.08 -16.72
C VAL A 261 23.75 1.35 -15.96
N LYS A 262 22.94 2.41 -16.04
CA LYS A 262 23.14 3.67 -15.31
C LYS A 262 22.07 3.81 -14.22
N TRP A 263 22.50 3.89 -12.99
CA TRP A 263 21.66 4.11 -11.81
C TRP A 263 21.81 5.52 -11.29
N PHE A 264 20.73 6.30 -11.31
CA PHE A 264 20.68 7.69 -10.88
C PHE A 264 20.14 7.78 -9.47
N VAL A 265 20.98 8.10 -8.48
CA VAL A 265 20.68 8.05 -7.05
C VAL A 265 21.35 9.17 -6.29
N LYS A 266 20.69 9.72 -5.25
CA LYS A 266 21.36 10.65 -4.32
C LYS A 266 22.29 9.88 -3.40
N LYS A 267 23.53 10.40 -3.24
CA LYS A 267 24.56 9.75 -2.47
C LYS A 267 24.50 10.20 -1.00
N PRO A 268 24.15 9.32 -0.04
CA PRO A 268 24.16 9.68 1.38
C PRO A 268 25.57 9.98 1.84
N SER A 269 25.79 11.18 2.37
CA SER A 269 27.11 11.61 2.82
C SER A 269 27.04 12.34 4.16
N PHE A 270 28.02 12.10 5.02
CA PHE A 270 28.25 12.85 6.25
C PHE A 270 29.54 13.64 6.13
N ALA A 271 29.49 14.95 6.37
CA ALA A 271 30.65 15.86 6.24
C ALA A 271 31.39 15.77 4.88
N GLY A 272 30.70 15.37 3.80
CA GLY A 272 31.28 15.22 2.47
C GLY A 272 31.89 13.85 2.18
N GLU A 273 31.88 12.93 3.14
CA GLU A 273 32.26 11.54 2.95
C GLU A 273 31.04 10.66 2.77
N LEU A 274 31.11 9.67 1.88
CA LEU A 274 30.07 8.70 1.66
C LEU A 274 29.89 7.82 2.91
N ASP A 275 28.64 7.48 3.23
CA ASP A 275 28.33 6.51 4.28
C ASP A 275 29.06 5.18 4.02
N PRO A 276 29.69 4.53 5.01
CA PRO A 276 30.51 3.34 4.79
C PRO A 276 29.75 2.16 4.17
N ASP A 277 28.54 1.85 4.65
CA ASP A 277 27.74 0.72 4.13
C ASP A 277 27.33 1.00 2.68
N THR A 278 27.02 2.26 2.36
CA THR A 278 26.74 2.72 0.99
C THR A 278 27.98 2.64 0.11
N ALA A 279 29.16 2.98 0.62
CA ALA A 279 30.42 2.92 -0.12
C ALA A 279 30.76 1.47 -0.54
N ASP A 280 30.57 0.52 0.37
CA ASP A 280 30.75 -0.90 0.10
C ASP A 280 29.74 -1.39 -0.95
N SER A 281 28.47 -1.03 -0.80
CA SER A 281 27.39 -1.37 -1.75
C SER A 281 27.64 -0.77 -3.14
N PHE A 282 28.10 0.47 -3.22
CA PHE A 282 28.42 1.13 -4.49
C PHE A 282 29.65 0.50 -5.17
N THR A 283 30.62 0.03 -4.39
CA THR A 283 31.76 -0.70 -4.92
C THR A 283 31.31 -2.02 -5.55
N GLU A 284 30.49 -2.79 -4.85
CA GLU A 284 29.91 -4.04 -5.37
C GLU A 284 29.09 -3.82 -6.66
N LEU A 285 28.23 -2.80 -6.67
CA LEU A 285 27.44 -2.45 -7.85
C LEU A 285 28.31 -2.09 -9.06
N SER A 286 29.37 -1.31 -8.82
CA SER A 286 30.30 -0.91 -9.88
C SER A 286 31.12 -2.10 -10.41
N GLU A 287 31.51 -3.06 -9.55
CA GLU A 287 32.17 -4.31 -9.95
C GLU A 287 31.26 -5.17 -10.83
N ASP A 288 29.93 -5.12 -10.60
CA ASP A 288 28.91 -5.77 -11.44
C ASP A 288 28.53 -4.96 -12.70
N GLY A 289 29.20 -3.85 -12.95
CA GLY A 289 29.03 -3.05 -14.18
C GLY A 289 27.85 -2.08 -14.13
N VAL A 290 27.47 -1.61 -12.94
CA VAL A 290 26.46 -0.55 -12.75
C VAL A 290 27.18 0.80 -12.59
N ASP A 291 26.95 1.73 -13.51
CA ASP A 291 27.42 3.10 -13.43
C ASP A 291 26.52 3.90 -12.48
N ILE A 292 27.10 4.52 -11.44
CA ILE A 292 26.36 5.24 -10.41
C ILE A 292 26.50 6.74 -10.61
N GLU A 293 25.39 7.38 -10.99
CA GLU A 293 25.29 8.80 -11.27
C GLU A 293 24.49 9.54 -10.17
N ASP A 294 24.57 10.87 -10.12
CA ASP A 294 23.71 11.66 -9.25
C ASP A 294 22.25 11.61 -9.74
N TYR A 295 21.30 11.63 -8.81
CA TYR A 295 19.87 11.56 -9.12
C TYR A 295 19.43 12.60 -10.18
N ASP A 296 19.90 13.84 -10.02
CA ASP A 296 19.52 14.94 -10.93
C ASP A 296 20.22 14.83 -12.29
N ALA A 297 21.21 13.95 -12.44
CA ALA A 297 21.84 13.65 -13.73
C ALA A 297 20.96 12.85 -14.69
N ILE A 298 19.76 12.41 -14.27
CA ILE A 298 18.80 11.73 -15.17
C ILE A 298 18.50 12.57 -16.42
N TYR A 299 18.38 13.89 -16.29
CA TYR A 299 18.10 14.78 -17.43
C TYR A 299 19.22 14.75 -18.47
N SER A 300 20.49 14.79 -18.05
CA SER A 300 21.62 14.63 -18.98
C SER A 300 21.73 13.20 -19.49
N GLY A 301 21.42 12.21 -18.65
CA GLY A 301 21.39 10.80 -19.05
C GLY A 301 20.39 10.49 -20.15
N LEU A 302 19.21 11.12 -20.12
CA LEU A 302 18.20 11.00 -21.19
C LEU A 302 18.68 11.68 -22.49
N ALA A 303 19.32 12.86 -22.39
CA ALA A 303 19.88 13.53 -23.55
C ALA A 303 21.02 12.71 -24.21
N ASP A 304 21.88 12.09 -23.41
CA ASP A 304 22.93 11.19 -23.89
C ASP A 304 22.32 9.95 -24.56
N LEU A 305 21.29 9.35 -23.92
CA LEU A 305 20.58 8.19 -24.43
C LEU A 305 20.02 8.44 -25.85
N GLY A 306 19.45 9.61 -26.11
CA GLY A 306 18.92 9.98 -27.42
C GLY A 306 19.99 10.16 -28.51
N ASN A 307 21.26 10.30 -28.12
CA ASN A 307 22.39 10.28 -29.06
C ASN A 307 22.89 8.87 -29.36
N GLU A 308 22.59 7.90 -28.49
CA GLU A 308 23.11 6.53 -28.52
C GLU A 308 22.07 5.51 -29.01
N CYS A 309 20.80 5.74 -28.71
CA CYS A 309 19.68 4.84 -29.00
C CYS A 309 18.63 5.54 -29.89
N SER A 310 17.95 4.75 -30.71
CA SER A 310 16.86 5.25 -31.58
C SER A 310 15.49 5.21 -30.89
N GLY A 311 15.36 4.54 -29.74
CA GLY A 311 14.11 4.43 -28.99
C GLY A 311 14.30 3.97 -27.54
N VAL A 312 13.27 4.23 -26.73
CA VAL A 312 13.23 3.86 -25.31
C VAL A 312 11.89 3.21 -24.95
N PHE A 313 11.96 2.11 -24.20
CA PHE A 313 10.79 1.46 -23.61
C PHE A 313 10.52 2.00 -22.22
N VAL A 314 9.24 2.31 -21.94
CA VAL A 314 8.77 2.86 -20.66
C VAL A 314 7.41 2.31 -20.28
N ASP A 315 7.14 2.19 -18.96
CA ASP A 315 5.80 1.93 -18.45
C ASP A 315 5.08 3.26 -18.15
N PRO A 316 4.04 3.62 -18.90
CA PRO A 316 3.37 4.92 -18.73
C PRO A 316 2.58 5.03 -17.43
N SER A 317 2.34 3.92 -16.73
CA SER A 317 1.65 3.93 -15.44
C SER A 317 2.56 4.27 -14.24
N THR A 318 3.90 4.21 -14.43
CA THR A 318 4.89 4.55 -13.42
C THR A 318 5.80 5.70 -13.84
N LEU A 319 5.95 5.92 -15.15
CA LEU A 319 6.71 7.05 -15.67
C LEU A 319 5.99 8.37 -15.37
N ASN A 320 6.63 9.29 -14.66
CA ASN A 320 6.09 10.61 -14.44
C ASN A 320 6.09 11.47 -15.72
N HIS A 321 5.10 12.37 -15.79
CA HIS A 321 4.86 13.17 -17.00
C HIS A 321 6.00 14.15 -17.32
N HIS A 322 6.68 14.68 -16.30
CA HIS A 322 7.80 15.59 -16.49
C HIS A 322 8.98 14.89 -17.19
N ILE A 323 9.37 13.71 -16.74
CA ILE A 323 10.41 12.90 -17.39
C ILE A 323 9.96 12.47 -18.79
N TYR A 324 8.68 12.17 -18.98
CA TYR A 324 8.14 11.89 -20.31
C TYR A 324 8.29 13.08 -21.28
N ASN A 325 8.05 14.31 -20.82
CA ASN A 325 8.29 15.51 -21.63
C ASN A 325 9.76 15.62 -22.03
N CYS A 326 10.69 15.38 -21.10
CA CYS A 326 12.14 15.35 -21.39
C CYS A 326 12.51 14.25 -22.42
N ILE A 327 11.85 13.10 -22.36
CA ILE A 327 12.02 12.03 -23.36
C ILE A 327 11.51 12.51 -24.74
N CYS A 328 10.35 13.16 -24.81
CA CYS A 328 9.79 13.69 -26.05
C CYS A 328 10.62 14.83 -26.68
N ASP A 329 11.36 15.59 -25.88
CA ASP A 329 12.33 16.56 -26.39
C ASP A 329 13.57 15.91 -27.02
N THR A 330 13.84 14.66 -26.66
CA THR A 330 15.03 13.91 -27.07
C THR A 330 14.73 12.91 -28.18
N PHE A 331 13.61 12.19 -28.08
CA PHE A 331 13.19 11.14 -29.01
C PHE A 331 11.97 11.57 -29.83
N PRO A 332 11.87 11.17 -31.12
CA PRO A 332 10.61 11.23 -31.84
C PRO A 332 9.51 10.44 -31.11
N ALA A 333 8.27 10.91 -31.15
CA ALA A 333 7.17 10.27 -30.42
C ALA A 333 6.97 8.78 -30.76
N GLU A 334 7.22 8.40 -32.03
CA GLU A 334 7.17 7.01 -32.50
C GLU A 334 8.29 6.11 -31.96
N SER A 335 9.32 6.69 -31.38
CA SER A 335 10.45 5.99 -30.76
C SER A 335 10.26 5.72 -29.28
N VAL A 336 9.22 6.26 -28.66
CA VAL A 336 8.85 5.96 -27.27
C VAL A 336 7.88 4.80 -27.26
N VAL A 337 8.35 3.64 -26.81
CA VAL A 337 7.57 2.40 -26.77
C VAL A 337 6.91 2.25 -25.41
N PHE A 338 5.59 2.31 -25.39
CA PHE A 338 4.81 2.13 -24.17
C PHE A 338 4.43 0.66 -23.94
N GLY A 339 4.62 0.18 -22.72
CA GLY A 339 4.19 -1.14 -22.30
C GLY A 339 4.31 -1.33 -20.80
N LYS A 340 3.72 -2.40 -20.28
CA LYS A 340 3.97 -2.80 -18.89
C LYS A 340 5.41 -3.25 -18.72
N SER A 341 6.03 -2.79 -17.63
CA SER A 341 7.40 -3.21 -17.31
C SER A 341 7.49 -4.75 -17.21
N PRO A 342 8.48 -5.38 -17.87
CA PRO A 342 8.68 -6.81 -17.71
C PRO A 342 9.12 -7.17 -16.28
N VAL A 343 9.74 -6.26 -15.57
CA VAL A 343 10.28 -6.47 -14.22
C VAL A 343 9.18 -6.75 -13.22
N ILE A 344 8.03 -6.06 -13.31
CA ILE A 344 6.93 -6.24 -12.36
C ILE A 344 6.38 -7.68 -12.37
N LEU A 345 6.34 -8.34 -13.54
CA LEU A 345 5.89 -9.72 -13.65
C LEU A 345 6.96 -10.69 -13.13
N GLU A 346 8.21 -10.50 -13.52
CA GLU A 346 9.30 -11.40 -13.13
C GLU A 346 9.52 -11.42 -11.62
N LYS A 347 9.53 -10.25 -10.96
CA LYS A 347 9.67 -10.16 -9.49
C LYS A 347 8.49 -10.70 -8.71
N SER A 348 7.30 -10.77 -9.32
CA SER A 348 6.09 -11.27 -8.65
C SER A 348 6.11 -12.79 -8.47
N VAL A 349 6.84 -13.51 -9.32
CA VAL A 349 7.02 -14.97 -9.25
C VAL A 349 8.26 -15.25 -8.41
N LYS A 350 8.05 -15.65 -7.17
CA LYS A 350 9.14 -15.92 -6.22
C LYS A 350 9.91 -17.18 -6.61
N THR A 351 11.23 -17.15 -6.46
CA THR A 351 12.10 -18.31 -6.62
C THR A 351 11.85 -19.34 -5.51
N GLU A 352 12.28 -20.59 -5.72
CA GLU A 352 12.15 -21.63 -4.67
C GLU A 352 12.88 -21.26 -3.39
N SER A 353 14.04 -20.57 -3.47
CA SER A 353 14.76 -20.10 -2.29
C SER A 353 14.00 -19.00 -1.54
N GLU A 354 13.40 -18.05 -2.25
CA GLU A 354 12.55 -17.02 -1.66
C GLU A 354 11.30 -17.63 -1.01
N ILE A 355 10.67 -18.60 -1.64
CA ILE A 355 9.50 -19.31 -1.12
C ILE A 355 9.83 -20.04 0.20
N GLU A 356 10.98 -20.71 0.27
CA GLU A 356 11.39 -21.42 1.48
C GLU A 356 11.68 -20.44 2.63
N HIS A 357 12.34 -19.32 2.34
CA HIS A 357 12.55 -18.25 3.30
C HIS A 357 11.24 -17.63 3.75
N LEU A 358 10.28 -17.36 2.84
CA LEU A 358 8.96 -16.84 3.21
C LEU A 358 8.24 -17.76 4.17
N ARG A 359 8.24 -19.09 3.93
CA ARG A 359 7.64 -20.06 4.87
C ARG A 359 8.22 -19.92 6.27
N GLN A 360 9.56 -19.81 6.37
CA GLN A 360 10.22 -19.62 7.66
C GLN A 360 9.89 -18.27 8.29
N THR A 361 9.90 -17.19 7.49
CA THR A 361 9.58 -15.83 7.94
C THR A 361 8.16 -15.74 8.50
N TYR A 362 7.16 -16.36 7.84
CA TYR A 362 5.79 -16.39 8.36
C TYR A 362 5.63 -17.22 9.64
N VAL A 363 6.48 -18.21 9.87
CA VAL A 363 6.53 -18.94 11.15
C VAL A 363 7.12 -18.06 12.25
N GLU A 364 8.21 -17.37 11.98
CA GLU A 364 8.87 -16.47 12.95
C GLU A 364 7.98 -15.26 13.29
N ASP A 365 7.35 -14.64 12.29
CA ASP A 365 6.38 -13.57 12.48
C ASP A 365 5.17 -14.07 13.30
N GLY A 366 4.69 -15.28 13.01
CA GLY A 366 3.63 -15.93 13.76
C GLY A 366 3.94 -16.09 15.25
N VAL A 367 5.18 -16.41 15.60
CA VAL A 367 5.63 -16.43 17.02
C VAL A 367 5.47 -15.07 17.69
N ALA A 368 5.83 -13.97 17.00
CA ALA A 368 5.68 -12.62 17.54
C ALA A 368 4.20 -12.23 17.71
N VAL A 369 3.38 -12.53 16.70
CA VAL A 369 1.94 -12.23 16.75
C VAL A 369 1.23 -13.04 17.84
N GLU A 370 1.52 -14.33 18.01
CA GLU A 370 0.92 -15.16 19.07
C GLU A 370 1.33 -14.70 20.48
N ARG A 371 2.60 -14.29 20.66
CA ARG A 371 3.07 -13.71 21.93
C ARG A 371 2.33 -12.40 22.23
N PHE A 372 2.09 -11.59 21.21
CA PHE A 372 1.33 -10.36 21.35
C PHE A 372 -0.13 -10.63 21.72
N LEU A 373 -0.82 -11.52 21.01
CA LEU A 373 -2.23 -11.83 21.27
C LEU A 373 -2.43 -12.40 22.68
N HIS A 374 -1.53 -13.31 23.14
CA HIS A 374 -1.54 -13.84 24.50
C HIS A 374 -1.30 -12.74 25.55
N TRP A 375 -0.33 -11.83 25.30
CA TRP A 375 -0.09 -10.71 26.18
C TRP A 375 -1.32 -9.79 26.26
N LEU A 376 -1.90 -9.43 25.12
CA LEU A 376 -3.04 -8.52 25.06
C LEU A 376 -4.25 -9.09 25.82
N GLU A 377 -4.61 -10.33 25.55
CA GLU A 377 -5.72 -11.00 26.21
C GLU A 377 -5.51 -11.06 27.73
N THR A 378 -4.30 -11.40 28.15
CA THR A 378 -3.93 -11.49 29.58
C THR A 378 -4.06 -10.13 30.27
N GLU A 379 -3.50 -9.07 29.70
CA GLU A 379 -3.54 -7.74 30.29
C GLU A 379 -4.98 -7.19 30.38
N VAL A 380 -5.76 -7.34 29.31
CA VAL A 380 -7.15 -6.89 29.28
C VAL A 380 -8.01 -7.69 30.27
N ALA A 381 -7.80 -8.99 30.40
CA ALA A 381 -8.52 -9.85 31.35
C ALA A 381 -8.22 -9.49 32.82
N THR A 382 -7.01 -9.00 33.13
CA THR A 382 -6.68 -8.49 34.49
C THR A 382 -7.34 -7.15 34.82
N GLY A 383 -7.98 -6.49 33.85
CA GLY A 383 -8.61 -5.19 33.97
C GLY A 383 -7.64 -4.02 33.81
N ARG A 384 -6.44 -4.26 33.25
CA ARG A 384 -5.50 -3.20 32.88
C ARG A 384 -6.05 -2.40 31.70
N ASP A 385 -5.92 -1.10 31.75
CA ASP A 385 -6.22 -0.20 30.62
C ASP A 385 -5.08 -0.30 29.59
N VAL A 386 -5.30 -1.04 28.51
CA VAL A 386 -4.41 -1.10 27.34
C VAL A 386 -5.03 -0.27 26.22
N SER A 387 -4.32 0.71 25.70
CA SER A 387 -4.79 1.49 24.56
C SER A 387 -4.44 0.81 23.22
N GLU A 388 -5.16 1.17 22.15
CA GLU A 388 -4.84 0.71 20.79
C GLU A 388 -3.39 1.03 20.41
N TRP A 389 -2.91 2.25 20.77
CA TRP A 389 -1.52 2.64 20.52
C TRP A 389 -0.51 1.76 21.27
N GLU A 390 -0.74 1.52 22.57
CA GLU A 390 0.14 0.63 23.35
C GLU A 390 0.17 -0.79 22.78
N ALA A 391 -0.98 -1.29 22.30
CA ALA A 391 -1.07 -2.60 21.66
C ALA A 391 -0.25 -2.66 20.38
N SER A 392 -0.33 -1.63 19.51
CA SER A 392 0.48 -1.48 18.30
C SER A 392 1.99 -1.49 18.60
N GLU A 393 2.44 -0.66 19.53
CA GLU A 393 3.85 -0.58 19.94
C GLU A 393 4.35 -1.91 20.51
N ARG A 394 3.49 -2.62 21.25
CA ARG A 394 3.85 -3.91 21.83
C ARG A 394 4.04 -4.99 20.79
N LEU A 395 3.20 -5.01 19.76
CA LEU A 395 3.36 -5.93 18.61
C LEU A 395 4.68 -5.66 17.87
N THR A 396 4.96 -4.41 17.56
CA THR A 396 6.22 -3.99 16.94
C THR A 396 7.43 -4.42 17.80
N ALA A 397 7.34 -4.29 19.13
CA ALA A 397 8.41 -4.71 20.03
C ALA A 397 8.66 -6.23 19.99
N PHE A 398 7.61 -7.07 19.87
CA PHE A 398 7.78 -8.50 19.72
C PHE A 398 8.43 -8.89 18.39
N ARG A 399 8.05 -8.23 17.29
CA ARG A 399 8.69 -8.40 15.97
C ARG A 399 10.15 -7.98 15.98
N ALA A 400 10.49 -6.91 16.70
CA ALA A 400 11.86 -6.41 16.81
C ALA A 400 12.85 -7.38 17.50
N GLU A 401 12.34 -8.42 18.20
CA GLU A 401 13.16 -9.49 18.76
C GLU A 401 13.59 -10.54 17.72
N ILE A 402 12.96 -10.55 16.53
CA ILE A 402 13.26 -11.50 15.45
C ILE A 402 14.55 -11.07 14.73
N LEU A 403 15.45 -12.02 14.56
CA LEU A 403 16.68 -11.77 13.80
C LEU A 403 16.35 -11.45 12.34
N GLY A 404 16.90 -10.36 11.83
CA GLY A 404 16.64 -9.95 10.45
C GLY A 404 15.44 -9.01 10.27
N TYR A 405 14.69 -8.68 11.33
CA TYR A 405 13.66 -7.65 11.29
C TYR A 405 14.25 -6.28 10.94
N ARG A 406 13.57 -5.53 10.06
CA ARG A 406 14.01 -4.23 9.53
C ARG A 406 13.00 -3.10 9.70
N GLY A 407 11.89 -3.36 10.35
CA GLY A 407 10.80 -2.42 10.57
C GLY A 407 9.44 -3.01 10.20
N ASN A 408 8.38 -2.27 10.43
CA ASN A 408 7.06 -2.65 9.97
C ASN A 408 6.96 -2.55 8.44
N SER A 409 6.11 -3.37 7.81
CA SER A 409 5.84 -3.30 6.36
C SER A 409 4.79 -2.24 6.00
N PHE A 410 4.05 -1.75 6.99
CA PHE A 410 3.12 -0.62 6.95
C PHE A 410 2.78 -0.15 8.37
N GLU A 411 2.06 0.98 8.51
CA GLU A 411 1.58 1.44 9.82
C GLU A 411 0.61 0.41 10.42
N ASN A 412 0.91 -0.11 11.61
CA ASN A 412 0.00 -1.06 12.26
C ASN A 412 -1.39 -0.46 12.46
N ILE A 413 -2.42 -1.16 12.01
CA ILE A 413 -3.81 -0.87 12.31
C ILE A 413 -4.18 -1.62 13.58
N SER A 414 -4.31 -0.90 14.70
CA SER A 414 -4.70 -1.44 16.00
C SER A 414 -6.01 -0.77 16.39
N ALA A 415 -7.13 -1.47 16.23
CA ALA A 415 -8.45 -0.85 16.23
C ALA A 415 -9.46 -1.62 17.09
N TYR A 416 -10.12 -0.92 18.01
CA TYR A 416 -11.13 -1.46 18.90
C TYR A 416 -12.48 -0.77 18.70
N GLY A 417 -13.54 -1.55 18.57
CA GLY A 417 -14.90 -1.03 18.43
C GLY A 417 -15.07 -0.17 17.16
N PRO A 418 -15.55 1.10 17.28
CA PRO A 418 -15.80 1.97 16.12
C PRO A 418 -14.57 2.30 15.27
N GLY A 419 -13.36 2.30 15.86
CA GLY A 419 -12.10 2.51 15.13
C GLY A 419 -11.89 1.44 14.06
N ALA A 420 -12.25 0.19 14.35
CA ALA A 420 -12.14 -0.91 13.41
C ALA A 420 -13.07 -0.79 12.18
N ALA A 421 -14.06 0.10 12.20
CA ALA A 421 -14.92 0.36 11.05
C ALA A 421 -14.23 1.18 9.93
N LEU A 422 -13.02 1.66 10.18
CA LEU A 422 -12.17 2.33 9.20
C LEU A 422 -11.16 1.30 8.65
N PRO A 423 -11.24 0.90 7.39
CA PRO A 423 -10.35 -0.14 6.83
C PRO A 423 -8.85 0.19 6.98
N HIS A 424 -8.47 1.44 6.79
CA HIS A 424 -7.13 1.99 6.97
C HIS A 424 -7.11 2.95 8.18
N TYR A 425 -7.42 2.42 9.36
CA TYR A 425 -7.42 3.18 10.60
C TYR A 425 -5.99 3.53 11.03
N SER A 426 -5.64 4.80 11.01
CA SER A 426 -4.40 5.26 11.63
C SER A 426 -4.61 5.36 13.13
N THR A 427 -3.90 4.54 13.89
CA THR A 427 -4.04 4.45 15.36
C THR A 427 -3.46 5.70 16.03
N PRO A 428 -4.27 6.57 16.64
CA PRO A 428 -3.74 7.82 17.17
C PRO A 428 -2.87 7.58 18.41
N ARG A 429 -1.69 8.21 18.43
CA ARG A 429 -0.78 8.13 19.57
C ARG A 429 -1.40 8.69 20.84
N GLU A 430 -2.16 9.79 20.72
CA GLU A 430 -2.85 10.43 21.84
C GLU A 430 -4.37 10.26 21.69
N GLY A 431 -5.00 9.77 22.76
CA GLY A 431 -6.46 9.61 22.80
C GLY A 431 -7.00 8.41 22.06
N SER A 432 -6.14 7.41 21.73
CA SER A 432 -6.58 6.11 21.23
C SER A 432 -7.52 5.41 22.21
N ALA A 433 -8.41 4.59 21.69
CA ALA A 433 -9.39 3.87 22.49
C ALA A 433 -8.69 2.89 23.46
N VAL A 434 -9.34 2.65 24.60
CA VAL A 434 -8.91 1.62 25.55
C VAL A 434 -9.64 0.33 25.22
N ILE A 435 -8.89 -0.74 25.00
CA ILE A 435 -9.40 -2.07 24.71
C ILE A 435 -10.06 -2.62 25.96
N ARG A 436 -11.32 -3.07 25.86
CA ARG A 436 -12.12 -3.57 26.98
C ARG A 436 -12.36 -5.06 26.86
N PRO A 437 -12.62 -5.80 27.96
CA PRO A 437 -12.90 -7.25 27.93
C PRO A 437 -14.31 -7.56 27.40
N CYS A 438 -14.61 -7.06 26.19
CA CYS A 438 -15.85 -7.31 25.45
C CYS A 438 -15.69 -6.87 23.98
N GLY A 439 -16.51 -7.41 23.09
CA GLY A 439 -16.51 -7.06 21.67
C GLY A 439 -15.25 -7.52 20.94
N LEU A 440 -15.00 -6.91 19.79
CA LEU A 440 -13.94 -7.29 18.85
C LEU A 440 -12.80 -6.26 18.85
N TYR A 441 -11.58 -6.76 18.75
CA TYR A 441 -10.37 -6.01 18.46
C TYR A 441 -9.80 -6.49 17.12
N LEU A 442 -9.50 -5.56 16.23
CA LEU A 442 -8.86 -5.82 14.94
C LEU A 442 -7.41 -5.33 15.01
N VAL A 443 -6.48 -6.19 14.64
CA VAL A 443 -5.08 -5.83 14.41
C VAL A 443 -4.69 -6.29 13.02
N ASP A 444 -4.17 -5.32 12.25
CA ASP A 444 -3.60 -5.53 10.93
C ASP A 444 -2.18 -4.99 10.93
N SER A 445 -1.22 -5.82 10.54
CA SER A 445 0.20 -5.52 10.76
C SER A 445 1.11 -6.44 9.97
N GLY A 446 2.29 -5.94 9.67
CA GLY A 446 3.31 -6.74 9.01
C GLY A 446 4.72 -6.28 9.33
N GLY A 447 5.72 -7.04 8.92
CA GLY A 447 7.13 -6.75 9.12
C GLY A 447 7.96 -6.92 7.86
N GLN A 448 8.99 -6.09 7.75
CA GLN A 448 10.06 -6.24 6.78
C GLN A 448 11.17 -7.09 7.40
N TYR A 449 11.57 -8.14 6.71
CA TYR A 449 12.65 -9.06 7.10
C TYR A 449 13.62 -9.22 5.92
N LEU A 450 14.88 -9.51 6.19
CA LEU A 450 15.84 -9.83 5.11
C LEU A 450 15.39 -11.00 4.22
N THR A 451 14.51 -11.83 4.76
CA THR A 451 13.98 -13.06 4.14
C THR A 451 12.52 -12.95 3.72
N GLY A 452 11.97 -11.74 3.60
CA GLY A 452 10.62 -11.50 3.09
C GLY A 452 9.91 -10.33 3.72
N THR A 453 8.68 -10.13 3.28
CA THR A 453 7.72 -9.15 3.80
C THR A 453 6.50 -9.90 4.32
N THR A 454 6.01 -9.56 5.51
CA THR A 454 4.79 -10.17 6.06
C THR A 454 3.64 -9.17 6.12
N ASP A 455 2.44 -9.75 6.12
CA ASP A 455 1.17 -9.08 6.26
C ASP A 455 0.17 -10.04 6.92
N ILE A 456 -0.60 -9.53 7.88
CA ILE A 456 -1.61 -10.32 8.58
C ILE A 456 -2.66 -9.45 9.24
N THR A 457 -3.92 -9.75 9.02
CA THR A 457 -5.00 -9.24 9.88
C THR A 457 -5.61 -10.35 10.73
N ARG A 458 -5.79 -10.05 12.02
CA ARG A 458 -6.62 -10.84 12.93
C ARG A 458 -7.67 -9.96 13.59
N THR A 459 -8.91 -10.39 13.54
CA THR A 459 -9.96 -9.87 14.43
C THR A 459 -10.16 -10.85 15.56
N VAL A 460 -9.95 -10.41 16.80
CA VAL A 460 -10.00 -11.28 17.98
C VAL A 460 -11.07 -10.81 18.97
N PRO A 461 -11.88 -11.70 19.53
CA PRO A 461 -12.82 -11.38 20.60
C PRO A 461 -12.09 -11.10 21.90
N MET A 462 -12.27 -9.90 22.46
CA MET A 462 -11.70 -9.54 23.78
C MET A 462 -12.59 -9.97 24.95
N GLY A 463 -13.74 -10.61 24.65
CA GLY A 463 -14.71 -11.09 25.61
C GLY A 463 -16.08 -11.31 24.95
N PRO A 464 -17.21 -11.18 25.68
CA PRO A 464 -18.53 -11.41 25.11
C PRO A 464 -18.81 -10.50 23.91
N CYS A 465 -19.19 -11.11 22.77
CA CYS A 465 -19.59 -10.47 21.54
C CYS A 465 -21.11 -10.51 21.36
N THR A 466 -21.67 -9.50 20.69
CA THR A 466 -23.07 -9.46 20.29
C THR A 466 -23.36 -10.49 19.19
N ALA A 467 -24.63 -10.83 19.00
CA ALA A 467 -25.05 -11.75 17.92
C ALA A 467 -24.66 -11.21 16.53
N LEU A 468 -24.71 -9.88 16.33
CA LEU A 468 -24.32 -9.24 15.08
C LEU A 468 -22.81 -9.34 14.82
N GLU A 469 -21.98 -9.09 15.83
CA GLU A 469 -20.52 -9.27 15.72
C GLU A 469 -20.16 -10.71 15.37
N LYS A 470 -20.78 -11.70 16.02
CA LYS A 470 -20.55 -13.12 15.72
C LYS A 470 -20.95 -13.51 14.31
N GLU A 471 -22.11 -13.03 13.85
CA GLU A 471 -22.57 -13.30 12.48
C GLU A 471 -21.63 -12.67 11.45
N ASP A 472 -21.26 -11.40 11.62
CA ASP A 472 -20.33 -10.69 10.72
C ASP A 472 -18.95 -11.37 10.73
N TYR A 473 -18.42 -11.72 11.91
CA TYR A 473 -17.16 -12.44 12.08
C TYR A 473 -17.13 -13.73 11.27
N THR A 474 -18.18 -14.54 11.44
CA THR A 474 -18.27 -15.85 10.79
C THR A 474 -18.40 -15.72 9.27
N LEU A 475 -19.15 -14.73 8.77
CA LEU A 475 -19.33 -14.52 7.32
C LEU A 475 -18.05 -14.05 6.63
N VAL A 476 -17.27 -13.18 7.28
CA VAL A 476 -15.96 -12.75 6.75
C VAL A 476 -14.99 -13.93 6.74
N LEU A 477 -14.89 -14.67 7.84
CA LEU A 477 -14.05 -15.86 7.93
C LEU A 477 -14.43 -16.92 6.89
N LYS A 478 -15.72 -17.15 6.67
CA LYS A 478 -16.23 -18.06 5.63
C LYS A 478 -15.77 -17.64 4.23
N GLY A 479 -15.71 -16.34 3.95
CA GLY A 479 -15.19 -15.80 2.68
C GLY A 479 -13.70 -16.07 2.52
N MET A 480 -12.90 -15.85 3.57
CA MET A 480 -11.47 -16.12 3.58
C MET A 480 -11.17 -17.61 3.37
N ILE A 481 -11.88 -18.49 4.07
CA ILE A 481 -11.74 -19.95 3.92
C ILE A 481 -12.11 -20.40 2.50
N ALA A 482 -13.22 -19.90 1.94
CA ALA A 482 -13.67 -20.28 0.60
C ALA A 482 -12.63 -19.96 -0.49
N LEU A 483 -11.94 -18.83 -0.36
CA LEU A 483 -10.84 -18.46 -1.27
C LEU A 483 -9.59 -19.31 -1.00
N SER A 484 -9.23 -19.56 0.26
CA SER A 484 -8.07 -20.40 0.63
C SER A 484 -8.20 -21.84 0.12
N MET A 485 -9.42 -22.37 0.02
CA MET A 485 -9.71 -23.73 -0.47
C MET A 485 -9.84 -23.81 -2.00
N ALA A 486 -9.66 -22.70 -2.71
CA ALA A 486 -9.90 -22.66 -4.15
C ALA A 486 -8.89 -23.52 -4.92
N VAL A 487 -9.42 -24.37 -5.81
CA VAL A 487 -8.67 -25.05 -6.88
C VAL A 487 -9.22 -24.53 -8.21
N PHE A 488 -8.35 -24.06 -9.09
CA PHE A 488 -8.78 -23.34 -10.29
C PHE A 488 -7.86 -23.65 -11.50
N PRO A 489 -8.39 -23.55 -12.74
CA PRO A 489 -7.58 -23.84 -13.92
C PRO A 489 -6.49 -22.78 -14.14
N ARG A 490 -5.34 -23.18 -14.64
CA ARG A 490 -4.27 -22.28 -15.09
C ARG A 490 -4.81 -21.23 -16.06
N GLY A 491 -4.40 -19.99 -15.90
CA GLY A 491 -4.89 -18.84 -16.66
C GLY A 491 -6.05 -18.09 -15.97
N THR A 492 -6.49 -18.55 -14.78
CA THR A 492 -7.46 -17.83 -13.96
C THR A 492 -6.84 -16.56 -13.40
N THR A 493 -7.55 -15.44 -13.50
CA THR A 493 -7.17 -14.16 -12.88
C THR A 493 -7.81 -14.01 -11.51
N GLY A 494 -7.22 -13.19 -10.65
CA GLY A 494 -7.79 -12.91 -9.32
C GLY A 494 -9.19 -12.28 -9.37
N HIS A 495 -9.53 -11.58 -10.45
CA HIS A 495 -10.89 -11.07 -10.70
C HIS A 495 -11.96 -12.19 -10.69
N HIS A 496 -11.65 -13.38 -11.20
CA HIS A 496 -12.57 -14.53 -11.14
C HIS A 496 -12.71 -15.09 -9.72
N LEU A 497 -11.65 -15.02 -8.91
CA LEU A 497 -11.59 -15.62 -7.58
C LEU A 497 -12.18 -14.72 -6.48
N ASP A 498 -12.19 -13.41 -6.66
CA ASP A 498 -12.72 -12.43 -5.70
C ASP A 498 -14.14 -12.75 -5.23
N VAL A 499 -14.97 -13.26 -6.12
CA VAL A 499 -16.36 -13.65 -5.82
C VAL A 499 -16.45 -14.74 -4.74
N LEU A 500 -15.45 -15.60 -4.61
CA LEU A 500 -15.45 -16.67 -3.59
C LEU A 500 -15.45 -16.08 -2.19
N ALA A 501 -14.65 -15.06 -1.96
CA ALA A 501 -14.58 -14.35 -0.68
C ALA A 501 -15.82 -13.48 -0.42
N ARG A 502 -16.41 -12.89 -1.47
CA ARG A 502 -17.60 -12.01 -1.34
C ARG A 502 -18.93 -12.75 -1.22
N MET A 503 -19.03 -13.94 -1.78
CA MET A 503 -20.31 -14.66 -1.89
C MET A 503 -21.02 -14.88 -0.55
N PRO A 504 -20.38 -15.27 0.55
CA PRO A 504 -21.03 -15.39 1.86
C PRO A 504 -21.66 -14.07 2.33
N LEU A 505 -20.95 -12.95 2.15
CA LEU A 505 -21.41 -11.62 2.51
C LEU A 505 -22.57 -11.17 1.62
N TRP A 506 -22.49 -11.35 0.30
CA TRP A 506 -23.56 -10.97 -0.63
C TRP A 506 -24.86 -11.73 -0.39
N ARG A 507 -24.79 -13.02 -0.03
CA ARG A 507 -25.98 -13.80 0.37
C ARG A 507 -26.68 -13.20 1.59
N ALA A 508 -25.91 -12.58 2.49
CA ALA A 508 -26.40 -11.85 3.64
C ALA A 508 -26.66 -10.36 3.37
N LYS A 509 -26.57 -9.90 2.09
CA LYS A 509 -26.70 -8.50 1.66
C LYS A 509 -25.70 -7.56 2.34
N ARG A 510 -24.46 -8.03 2.53
CA ARG A 510 -23.31 -7.30 3.07
C ARG A 510 -22.23 -7.22 2.01
N ASN A 511 -21.34 -6.24 2.12
CA ASN A 511 -20.24 -6.04 1.18
C ASN A 511 -19.09 -5.27 1.85
N PHE A 512 -17.91 -5.29 1.21
CA PHE A 512 -16.77 -4.44 1.54
C PHE A 512 -16.22 -3.75 0.28
N GLY A 513 -15.58 -2.60 0.48
CA GLY A 513 -15.21 -1.69 -0.61
C GLY A 513 -13.80 -1.89 -1.16
N HIS A 514 -12.89 -2.54 -0.43
CA HIS A 514 -11.50 -2.76 -0.86
C HIS A 514 -11.34 -4.04 -1.69
N GLY A 515 -10.14 -4.29 -2.22
CA GLY A 515 -9.77 -5.56 -2.84
C GLY A 515 -9.80 -6.71 -1.84
N THR A 516 -9.91 -7.94 -2.32
CA THR A 516 -9.81 -9.13 -1.48
C THR A 516 -8.36 -9.56 -1.27
N GLY A 517 -7.44 -9.09 -2.14
CA GLY A 517 -6.03 -9.40 -2.02
C GLY A 517 -5.17 -8.68 -3.05
N HIS A 518 -3.91 -8.54 -2.71
CA HIS A 518 -2.82 -7.93 -3.48
C HIS A 518 -1.57 -8.82 -3.45
N GLY A 519 -0.63 -8.60 -4.35
CA GLY A 519 0.67 -9.26 -4.30
C GLY A 519 1.51 -8.77 -3.11
N ILE A 520 2.46 -9.60 -2.68
CA ILE A 520 3.41 -9.30 -1.60
C ILE A 520 4.83 -9.34 -2.15
N GLY A 521 5.63 -8.33 -1.82
CA GLY A 521 7.05 -8.27 -2.17
C GLY A 521 7.92 -9.22 -1.34
N TYR A 522 9.17 -9.38 -1.75
CA TYR A 522 10.19 -10.09 -1.00
C TYR A 522 11.21 -9.10 -0.45
N TYR A 523 11.05 -8.70 0.81
CA TYR A 523 11.76 -7.58 1.41
C TYR A 523 11.68 -6.34 0.49
N LEU A 524 10.46 -6.04 0.07
CA LEU A 524 10.05 -4.93 -0.81
C LEU A 524 8.68 -4.40 -0.36
N CYS A 525 7.84 -3.90 -1.29
CA CYS A 525 6.53 -3.37 -0.95
C CYS A 525 5.59 -4.46 -0.43
N VAL A 526 4.85 -4.16 0.64
CA VAL A 526 3.77 -5.03 1.12
C VAL A 526 2.67 -5.15 0.07
N HIS A 527 2.33 -4.06 -0.62
CA HIS A 527 1.44 -4.03 -1.77
C HIS A 527 2.25 -4.09 -3.06
N GLU A 528 2.17 -5.21 -3.78
CA GLU A 528 2.92 -5.45 -4.99
C GLU A 528 2.02 -5.93 -6.13
N GLY A 529 2.29 -5.45 -7.35
CA GLY A 529 1.67 -5.97 -8.56
C GLY A 529 2.49 -7.11 -9.20
N PRO A 530 2.05 -7.60 -10.39
CA PRO A 530 0.90 -7.15 -11.19
C PRO A 530 -0.41 -7.83 -10.84
N GLN A 531 -0.40 -8.95 -10.08
CA GLN A 531 -1.60 -9.70 -9.70
C GLN A 531 -2.36 -9.01 -8.56
N SER A 532 -3.67 -9.22 -8.53
CA SER A 532 -4.53 -8.83 -7.42
C SER A 532 -5.80 -9.67 -7.43
N ILE A 533 -6.40 -9.90 -6.26
CA ILE A 533 -7.72 -10.53 -6.12
C ILE A 533 -8.71 -9.42 -5.79
N ARG A 534 -9.48 -8.96 -6.78
CA ARG A 534 -10.44 -7.85 -6.63
C ARG A 534 -11.53 -7.92 -7.69
N TRP A 535 -12.66 -7.27 -7.44
CA TRP A 535 -13.78 -7.26 -8.37
C TRP A 535 -13.53 -6.46 -9.66
N GLN A 536 -12.62 -5.46 -9.62
CA GLN A 536 -12.23 -4.76 -10.83
C GLN A 536 -11.40 -5.69 -11.72
N TYR A 537 -11.62 -5.57 -13.02
CA TYR A 537 -10.89 -6.37 -13.99
C TYR A 537 -9.37 -6.15 -13.90
N ASN A 538 -8.65 -7.25 -13.77
CA ASN A 538 -7.20 -7.31 -13.88
C ASN A 538 -6.86 -8.49 -14.81
N PRO A 539 -6.22 -8.23 -15.96
CA PRO A 539 -5.93 -9.26 -16.97
C PRO A 539 -4.83 -10.24 -16.54
N GLN A 540 -4.07 -9.92 -15.48
CA GLN A 540 -2.95 -10.75 -15.03
C GLN A 540 -3.46 -12.06 -14.42
N PRO A 541 -3.12 -13.23 -15.04
CA PRO A 541 -3.41 -14.51 -14.42
C PRO A 541 -2.51 -14.75 -13.20
N LEU A 542 -3.01 -15.53 -12.25
CA LEU A 542 -2.18 -16.05 -11.17
C LEU A 542 -1.22 -17.12 -11.72
N LEU A 543 0.04 -17.04 -11.29
CA LEU A 543 1.09 -17.98 -11.67
C LEU A 543 1.63 -18.69 -10.42
N PRO A 544 2.10 -19.95 -10.55
CA PRO A 544 2.84 -20.61 -9.47
C PRO A 544 4.03 -19.75 -9.04
N GLY A 545 4.25 -19.62 -7.73
CA GLY A 545 5.27 -18.73 -7.15
C GLY A 545 4.78 -17.32 -6.80
N MET A 546 3.59 -16.91 -7.25
CA MET A 546 2.99 -15.65 -6.82
C MET A 546 2.45 -15.76 -5.39
N VAL A 547 2.79 -14.76 -4.56
CA VAL A 547 2.32 -14.61 -3.19
C VAL A 547 1.29 -13.49 -3.15
N THR A 548 0.15 -13.73 -2.49
CA THR A 548 -1.00 -12.83 -2.54
C THR A 548 -1.74 -12.83 -1.19
N SER A 549 -2.25 -11.68 -0.76
CA SER A 549 -3.14 -11.62 0.41
C SER A 549 -4.53 -12.20 0.10
N ASN A 550 -5.21 -12.66 1.16
CA ASN A 550 -6.60 -13.10 1.16
C ASN A 550 -7.27 -12.51 2.40
N GLU A 551 -7.83 -11.30 2.23
CA GLU A 551 -8.21 -10.37 3.31
C GLU A 551 -9.65 -9.82 3.20
N PRO A 552 -10.68 -10.63 3.03
CA PRO A 552 -12.05 -10.11 3.04
C PRO A 552 -12.36 -9.40 4.36
N GLY A 553 -13.22 -8.38 4.30
CA GLY A 553 -13.60 -7.58 5.46
C GLY A 553 -15.07 -7.24 5.52
N LEU A 554 -15.48 -6.60 6.61
CA LEU A 554 -16.79 -5.98 6.78
C LEU A 554 -16.70 -4.86 7.81
N TYR A 555 -17.24 -3.69 7.48
CA TYR A 555 -17.07 -2.48 8.27
C TYR A 555 -18.42 -1.82 8.54
N ARG A 556 -18.77 -1.64 9.82
CA ARG A 556 -20.01 -0.97 10.25
C ARG A 556 -19.69 0.34 10.95
N GLU A 557 -19.92 1.42 10.25
CA GLU A 557 -19.68 2.76 10.77
C GLU A 557 -20.25 2.96 12.18
N GLY A 558 -19.41 3.45 13.09
CA GLY A 558 -19.75 3.69 14.49
C GLY A 558 -19.95 2.43 15.35
N MET A 559 -19.69 1.24 14.84
CA MET A 559 -19.90 -0.04 15.53
C MET A 559 -18.62 -0.87 15.61
N HIS A 560 -18.29 -1.64 14.57
CA HIS A 560 -17.15 -2.55 14.50
C HIS A 560 -16.67 -2.77 13.06
N GLY A 561 -15.43 -3.21 12.91
CA GLY A 561 -14.87 -3.75 11.68
C GLY A 561 -14.30 -5.12 11.90
N ILE A 562 -14.32 -5.93 10.87
CA ILE A 562 -13.79 -7.29 10.86
C ILE A 562 -13.01 -7.47 9.56
N ARG A 563 -11.78 -7.96 9.67
CA ARG A 563 -10.97 -8.47 8.58
C ARG A 563 -10.28 -9.75 9.07
N HIS A 564 -10.29 -10.78 8.24
CA HIS A 564 -9.49 -11.98 8.43
C HIS A 564 -8.59 -12.12 7.23
N GLU A 565 -7.30 -12.20 7.49
CA GLU A 565 -6.30 -12.24 6.44
C GLU A 565 -5.31 -13.36 6.66
N ASN A 566 -5.05 -14.06 5.56
CA ASN A 566 -3.90 -14.93 5.41
C ASN A 566 -3.19 -14.61 4.09
N ILE A 567 -1.89 -14.77 4.09
CA ILE A 567 -1.11 -14.73 2.86
C ILE A 567 -1.06 -16.14 2.26
N VAL A 568 -1.28 -16.20 0.95
CA VAL A 568 -1.35 -17.45 0.19
C VAL A 568 -0.35 -17.45 -0.96
N LEU A 569 0.30 -18.60 -1.16
CA LEU A 569 1.18 -18.89 -2.28
C LEU A 569 0.41 -19.68 -3.33
N CYS A 570 0.38 -19.17 -4.57
CA CYS A 570 -0.14 -19.93 -5.71
C CYS A 570 0.84 -21.04 -6.11
N ARG A 571 0.34 -22.27 -6.26
CA ARG A 571 1.14 -23.43 -6.64
C ARG A 571 0.39 -24.37 -7.58
N GLU A 572 1.11 -25.32 -8.15
CA GLU A 572 0.54 -26.37 -9.00
C GLU A 572 -0.34 -27.34 -8.19
N ALA A 573 -1.53 -27.65 -8.73
CA ALA A 573 -2.47 -28.63 -8.17
C ALA A 573 -2.60 -29.90 -9.07
N GLY A 574 -1.68 -30.08 -10.03
CA GLY A 574 -1.69 -31.20 -10.95
C GLY A 574 -2.46 -30.93 -12.24
N SER A 575 -2.68 -31.99 -13.02
CA SER A 575 -3.31 -31.92 -14.34
C SER A 575 -4.44 -32.96 -14.48
N SER A 576 -5.42 -32.67 -15.33
CA SER A 576 -6.52 -33.56 -15.70
C SER A 576 -6.76 -33.49 -17.21
N GLU A 577 -7.77 -34.23 -17.71
CA GLU A 577 -8.23 -34.10 -19.09
C GLU A 577 -8.78 -32.70 -19.46
N PHE A 578 -9.01 -31.84 -18.45
CA PHE A 578 -9.48 -30.47 -18.62
C PHE A 578 -8.35 -29.42 -18.55
N GLY A 579 -7.10 -29.84 -18.39
CA GLY A 579 -5.92 -28.98 -18.35
C GLY A 579 -5.18 -28.99 -17.00
N ASP A 580 -4.33 -27.98 -16.80
CA ASP A 580 -3.53 -27.80 -15.59
C ASP A 580 -4.29 -26.97 -14.56
N TRP A 581 -4.10 -27.33 -13.30
CA TRP A 581 -4.80 -26.74 -12.16
C TRP A 581 -3.84 -26.09 -11.17
N LEU A 582 -4.30 -25.06 -10.52
CA LEU A 582 -3.60 -24.32 -9.48
C LEU A 582 -4.42 -24.34 -8.19
N GLU A 583 -3.72 -24.17 -7.04
CA GLU A 583 -4.31 -24.06 -5.73
C GLU A 583 -3.52 -23.07 -4.88
N PHE A 584 -3.99 -22.79 -3.68
CA PHE A 584 -3.31 -21.95 -2.71
C PHE A 584 -2.72 -22.77 -1.55
N GLU A 585 -1.46 -22.48 -1.20
CA GLU A 585 -0.84 -22.84 0.06
C GLU A 585 -0.89 -21.64 1.00
N THR A 586 -1.42 -21.79 2.21
CA THR A 586 -1.43 -20.73 3.21
C THR A 586 -0.05 -20.62 3.87
N LEU A 587 0.58 -19.44 3.79
CA LEU A 587 1.87 -19.14 4.43
C LEU A 587 1.70 -18.62 5.86
N THR A 588 0.68 -17.80 6.12
CA THR A 588 0.42 -17.20 7.44
C THR A 588 0.27 -18.27 8.50
N CYS A 589 1.04 -18.15 9.58
CA CYS A 589 1.06 -19.07 10.69
C CYS A 589 0.64 -18.37 12.00
N CYS A 590 -0.65 -18.14 12.17
CA CYS A 590 -1.26 -17.53 13.37
C CYS A 590 -2.68 -18.05 13.52
N HIS A 591 -3.10 -18.39 14.76
CA HIS A 591 -4.41 -18.99 14.98
C HIS A 591 -5.57 -18.06 14.56
N ILE A 592 -6.69 -18.67 14.23
CA ILE A 592 -7.97 -18.00 14.05
C ILE A 592 -8.79 -18.27 15.30
N ASP A 593 -9.12 -17.22 16.05
CA ASP A 593 -9.91 -17.37 17.28
C ASP A 593 -11.34 -17.80 16.97
N THR A 594 -11.79 -18.88 17.60
CA THR A 594 -13.10 -19.49 17.34
C THR A 594 -14.18 -19.08 18.35
N SER A 595 -13.87 -18.25 19.34
CA SER A 595 -14.80 -17.90 20.42
C SER A 595 -15.97 -16.99 19.98
N ALA A 596 -15.81 -16.26 18.86
CA ALA A 596 -16.91 -15.51 18.22
C ALA A 596 -17.55 -16.25 17.03
N LEU A 597 -17.13 -17.48 16.74
CA LEU A 597 -17.66 -18.26 15.62
C LEU A 597 -19.10 -18.72 15.87
N LEU A 598 -19.91 -18.77 14.81
CA LEU A 598 -21.18 -19.46 14.72
C LEU A 598 -20.99 -20.71 13.82
N PRO A 599 -20.64 -21.85 14.39
CA PRO A 599 -20.26 -23.06 13.62
C PRO A 599 -21.35 -23.50 12.62
N GLU A 600 -22.62 -23.28 12.95
CA GLU A 600 -23.77 -23.61 12.11
C GLU A 600 -23.84 -22.83 10.78
N LEU A 601 -23.05 -21.78 10.61
CA LEU A 601 -22.91 -21.03 9.36
C LEU A 601 -21.82 -21.61 8.44
N LEU A 602 -20.94 -22.46 8.95
CA LEU A 602 -19.91 -23.13 8.17
C LEU A 602 -20.41 -24.46 7.60
N SER A 603 -19.93 -24.83 6.43
CA SER A 603 -20.07 -26.20 5.93
C SER A 603 -19.08 -27.14 6.65
N SER A 604 -19.30 -28.46 6.51
CA SER A 604 -18.40 -29.47 7.03
C SER A 604 -16.96 -29.32 6.53
N ASP A 605 -16.80 -28.96 5.26
CA ASP A 605 -15.48 -28.81 4.62
C ASP A 605 -14.76 -27.54 5.12
N GLU A 606 -15.50 -26.42 5.27
CA GLU A 606 -14.96 -25.17 5.84
C GLU A 606 -14.54 -25.36 7.31
N LEU A 607 -15.33 -26.09 8.08
CA LEU A 607 -15.01 -26.42 9.48
C LEU A 607 -13.80 -27.36 9.57
N ALA A 608 -13.71 -28.35 8.68
CA ALA A 608 -12.56 -29.24 8.59
C ALA A 608 -11.28 -28.47 8.24
N TRP A 609 -11.36 -27.52 7.28
CA TRP A 609 -10.25 -26.66 6.93
C TRP A 609 -9.78 -25.82 8.13
N LEU A 610 -10.71 -25.17 8.85
CA LEU A 610 -10.40 -24.32 10.00
C LEU A 610 -9.72 -25.11 11.12
N ASN A 611 -10.24 -26.29 11.43
CA ASN A 611 -9.65 -27.17 12.45
C ASN A 611 -8.25 -27.66 12.04
N ALA A 612 -8.06 -28.03 10.79
CA ALA A 612 -6.76 -28.45 10.27
C ALA A 612 -5.74 -27.29 10.26
N TYR A 613 -6.18 -26.08 9.90
CA TYR A 613 -5.36 -24.88 9.94
C TYR A 613 -4.89 -24.55 11.38
N ASN A 614 -5.81 -24.49 12.33
CA ASN A 614 -5.47 -24.20 13.73
C ASN A 614 -4.57 -25.29 14.36
N GLU A 615 -4.76 -26.56 14.03
CA GLU A 615 -3.86 -27.64 14.48
C GLU A 615 -2.47 -27.51 13.84
N HIS A 616 -2.38 -27.12 12.56
CA HIS A 616 -1.11 -26.83 11.90
C HIS A 616 -0.37 -25.67 12.60
N VAL A 617 -1.06 -24.57 12.89
CA VAL A 617 -0.50 -23.44 13.63
C VAL A 617 0.05 -23.87 14.98
N TYR A 618 -0.76 -24.61 15.77
CA TYR A 618 -0.32 -25.09 17.08
C TYR A 618 0.92 -26.00 16.98
N SER A 619 0.87 -26.99 16.11
CA SER A 619 1.97 -27.95 15.97
C SER A 619 3.27 -27.30 15.51
N THR A 620 3.18 -26.24 14.70
CA THR A 620 4.33 -25.48 14.18
C THR A 620 4.89 -24.53 15.23
N LEU A 621 4.05 -23.75 15.90
CA LEU A 621 4.50 -22.67 16.77
C LEU A 621 4.75 -23.08 18.23
N ALA A 622 4.02 -24.07 18.77
CA ALA A 622 4.15 -24.46 20.18
C ALA A 622 5.59 -24.79 20.61
N PRO A 623 6.44 -25.44 19.78
CA PRO A 623 7.84 -25.69 20.15
C PRO A 623 8.72 -24.43 20.23
N LEU A 624 8.28 -23.32 19.59
CA LEU A 624 9.03 -22.06 19.48
C LEU A 624 8.55 -21.01 20.49
N LEU A 625 7.40 -21.24 21.12
CA LEU A 625 6.77 -20.31 22.06
C LEU A 625 7.20 -20.52 23.52
N PRO A 626 7.14 -19.48 24.38
CA PRO A 626 7.17 -19.65 25.82
C PRO A 626 6.08 -20.63 26.29
N SER A 627 6.37 -21.40 27.34
CA SER A 627 5.49 -22.49 27.78
C SER A 627 4.05 -22.05 28.11
N ASP A 628 3.88 -20.88 28.70
CA ASP A 628 2.58 -20.28 29.04
C ASP A 628 1.82 -19.87 27.79
N THR A 629 2.50 -19.27 26.82
CA THR A 629 1.92 -18.93 25.51
C THR A 629 1.55 -20.18 24.71
N ALA A 630 2.39 -21.22 24.73
CA ALA A 630 2.08 -22.49 24.07
C ALA A 630 0.85 -23.20 24.68
N LEU A 631 0.67 -23.13 26.00
CA LEU A 631 -0.53 -23.65 26.67
C LEU A 631 -1.78 -22.84 26.30
N TRP A 632 -1.68 -21.51 26.30
CA TRP A 632 -2.75 -20.63 25.85
C TRP A 632 -3.13 -20.89 24.38
N LEU A 633 -2.14 -21.02 23.49
CA LEU A 633 -2.38 -21.32 22.09
C LEU A 633 -3.06 -22.69 21.91
N ARG A 634 -2.70 -23.67 22.74
CA ARG A 634 -3.39 -24.98 22.73
C ARG A 634 -4.89 -24.82 22.95
N ASP A 635 -5.29 -24.01 23.93
CA ASP A 635 -6.71 -23.82 24.26
C ASP A 635 -7.43 -23.07 23.12
N LYS A 636 -6.73 -22.12 22.43
CA LYS A 636 -7.26 -21.36 21.30
C LYS A 636 -7.44 -22.19 20.02
N THR A 637 -6.68 -23.27 19.89
CA THR A 637 -6.65 -24.11 18.68
C THR A 637 -7.40 -25.44 18.84
N LEU A 638 -8.18 -25.58 19.92
CA LEU A 638 -9.02 -26.76 20.10
C LEU A 638 -10.03 -26.89 18.94
N PRO A 639 -10.24 -28.12 18.44
CA PRO A 639 -11.20 -28.35 17.36
C PRO A 639 -12.61 -27.89 17.73
N VAL A 640 -13.24 -27.20 16.79
CA VAL A 640 -14.66 -26.80 16.85
C VAL A 640 -15.50 -27.98 16.38
N GLU A 641 -16.50 -28.36 17.18
CA GLU A 641 -17.50 -29.36 16.83
C GLU A 641 -18.66 -28.71 16.07
N SER A 642 -19.28 -29.47 15.14
CA SER A 642 -20.44 -29.04 14.33
C SER A 642 -21.72 -28.96 15.13
#